data_81acdae377fd76a64b8c9b525d925b0f
#
_entry.id   81acdae377fd76a64b8c9b525d925b0f
#
_cell.length_a   1.000
_cell.length_b   1.000
_cell.length_c   1.000
_cell.angle_alpha   90.00
_cell.angle_beta   90.00
_cell.angle_gamma   90.00
#
_symmetry.space_group_name_H-M   'P 1'
#
loop_
_entity.id
_entity.type
_entity.pdbx_description
1 polymer ?
#
loop_
_entity_poly.entity_id
_entity_poly.type
_entity_poly.pdbx_seq_one_letter_code
_entity_poly.pdbx_strand_id
1 'polypeptide(L)'
;MFELHQPYPPAGDQPEAIAQLSAGLEDGLAHQVLLGVTGSGKTFTMANVINQISRPTLVISHNKTLAAQLYAEFKTFFPNNAVEYFVSYFDYYQPEAYIPRTDTFIEKDSSVNEEIERMRLSTMGSLLSRRDVVVVASVSCIYGISSRDDYEALMVPLVTGQEISREQLLSRLVDIQYSRNDIAFERGQFRVRGDTVDIRTANTEDGVRVEFFGDEIERIQRFDPLTGDTIETLPATTIFPGKQFVTQDNKMKAAMKTIRVELRERIQELEKEKKLLEAQRIKMRTEYDLEMMEELGYCSGIENYTRHISARPPGSKPNTLMDFFPKDFLLVVDESHATLPQIRGMYAGDRSRKTVLVEHGFRLPSALDNRPLNFEEFQSHQHQTVYVSATPAELELDWAKPHIAEQIVRPTGLVDPEITVRPLKGQIDDLIEECRQCADAKERVLVTTLTKRTAEELTDYLREIGVNVRYLHSDIDALERVEILRALRKGDFDVLVGINLLREGLDLPEVALVAILDADKEGFLRSATSLIQTAGRAARHLNGRVLLYADEMTRSIKQFMTTSGYRRDKQLEHNAEHDITPKSVSRAVEESLGDRQDTTDKATMLLRESSENFDVTEMILELEKEMLAAAEKLEFEKASLLRDQVNQLKREIEG
;
A
#
# COMPACT_ATOMS: atom_id res chain seq x y z
N MET A 1 -10.41 -24.23 0.74
CA MET A 1 -11.59 -23.55 1.34
C MET A 1 -11.07 -22.66 2.45
N PHE A 2 -11.61 -21.47 2.62
CA PHE A 2 -11.18 -20.62 3.73
C PHE A 2 -11.66 -21.16 5.08
N GLU A 3 -10.85 -20.94 6.12
CA GLU A 3 -11.13 -21.31 7.50
C GLU A 3 -11.03 -20.07 8.37
N LEU A 4 -12.19 -19.44 8.65
CA LEU A 4 -12.24 -18.21 9.43
C LEU A 4 -12.11 -18.50 10.92
N HIS A 5 -11.08 -17.97 11.56
CA HIS A 5 -10.95 -17.92 13.01
C HIS A 5 -11.73 -16.73 13.56
N GLN A 6 -12.88 -17.03 14.21
CA GLN A 6 -13.79 -16.03 14.78
C GLN A 6 -13.65 -15.99 16.30
N PRO A 7 -12.99 -14.99 16.88
CA PRO A 7 -12.91 -14.86 18.35
C PRO A 7 -14.25 -14.41 18.98
N TYR A 8 -15.16 -13.84 18.18
CA TYR A 8 -16.49 -13.38 18.59
C TYR A 8 -17.47 -13.41 17.40
N PRO A 9 -18.78 -13.54 17.64
CA PRO A 9 -19.79 -13.48 16.57
C PRO A 9 -19.91 -12.04 16.01
N PRO A 10 -20.37 -11.88 14.76
CA PRO A 10 -20.75 -10.57 14.21
C PRO A 10 -21.82 -9.88 15.06
N ALA A 11 -21.69 -8.58 15.29
CA ALA A 11 -22.59 -7.79 16.12
C ALA A 11 -22.87 -6.41 15.51
N GLY A 12 -23.87 -5.71 16.03
CA GLY A 12 -24.33 -4.43 15.47
C GLY A 12 -24.86 -4.60 14.05
N ASP A 13 -24.42 -3.72 13.13
CA ASP A 13 -24.79 -3.78 11.71
C ASP A 13 -24.02 -4.86 10.91
N GLN A 14 -23.01 -5.52 11.51
CA GLN A 14 -22.17 -6.48 10.80
C GLN A 14 -22.95 -7.67 10.18
N PRO A 15 -23.90 -8.33 10.89
CA PRO A 15 -24.64 -9.45 10.30
C PRO A 15 -25.41 -9.06 9.03
N GLU A 16 -26.07 -7.91 9.04
CA GLU A 16 -26.83 -7.40 7.90
C GLU A 16 -25.90 -7.01 6.73
N ALA A 17 -24.81 -6.31 7.01
CA ALA A 17 -23.82 -5.94 6.01
C ALA A 17 -23.17 -7.17 5.36
N ILE A 18 -22.81 -8.20 6.15
CA ILE A 18 -22.28 -9.47 5.64
C ILE A 18 -23.29 -10.14 4.72
N ALA A 19 -24.54 -10.27 5.15
CA ALA A 19 -25.60 -10.91 4.38
C ALA A 19 -25.87 -10.16 3.05
N GLN A 20 -25.97 -8.84 3.10
CA GLN A 20 -26.21 -8.01 1.93
C GLN A 20 -25.07 -8.09 0.92
N LEU A 21 -23.82 -7.97 1.37
CA LEU A 21 -22.65 -8.04 0.49
C LEU A 21 -22.48 -9.43 -0.13
N SER A 22 -22.65 -10.50 0.67
CA SER A 22 -22.52 -11.86 0.19
C SER A 22 -23.60 -12.21 -0.83
N ALA A 23 -24.87 -11.87 -0.58
CA ALA A 23 -25.96 -12.06 -1.52
C ALA A 23 -25.70 -11.29 -2.83
N GLY A 24 -25.26 -10.03 -2.76
CA GLY A 24 -24.94 -9.27 -3.96
C GLY A 24 -23.79 -9.87 -4.77
N LEU A 25 -22.78 -10.48 -4.11
CA LEU A 25 -21.70 -11.19 -4.80
C LEU A 25 -22.19 -12.50 -5.44
N GLU A 26 -23.11 -13.22 -4.81
CA GLU A 26 -23.76 -14.41 -5.37
C GLU A 26 -24.65 -14.07 -6.57
N ASP A 27 -25.36 -12.93 -6.50
CA ASP A 27 -26.20 -12.40 -7.58
C ASP A 27 -25.39 -11.82 -8.75
N GLY A 28 -24.07 -11.75 -8.63
CA GLY A 28 -23.18 -11.26 -9.70
C GLY A 28 -23.08 -9.74 -9.81
N LEU A 29 -23.43 -8.97 -8.76
CA LEU A 29 -23.30 -7.52 -8.76
C LEU A 29 -21.84 -7.11 -8.98
N ALA A 30 -21.59 -6.20 -9.93
CA ALA A 30 -20.25 -5.76 -10.26
C ALA A 30 -19.64 -4.83 -9.20
N HIS A 31 -20.47 -3.98 -8.58
CA HIS A 31 -20.02 -2.97 -7.64
C HIS A 31 -20.93 -2.92 -6.41
N GLN A 32 -20.34 -2.91 -5.24
CA GLN A 32 -21.01 -2.72 -3.95
C GLN A 32 -20.16 -1.82 -3.06
N VAL A 33 -20.79 -1.09 -2.14
CA VAL A 33 -20.10 -0.25 -1.15
C VAL A 33 -20.40 -0.77 0.25
N LEU A 34 -19.36 -0.94 1.07
CA LEU A 34 -19.45 -1.04 2.53
C LEU A 34 -19.15 0.33 3.13
N LEU A 35 -20.20 1.08 3.50
CA LEU A 35 -20.09 2.34 4.24
C LEU A 35 -19.94 2.01 5.72
N GLY A 36 -18.71 1.89 6.18
CA GLY A 36 -18.43 1.48 7.56
C GLY A 36 -17.67 2.54 8.34
N VAL A 37 -18.22 3.02 9.46
CA VAL A 37 -17.56 4.02 10.30
C VAL A 37 -16.27 3.48 10.91
N THR A 38 -15.40 4.38 11.35
CA THR A 38 -14.16 4.00 12.08
C THR A 38 -14.52 3.23 13.35
N GLY A 39 -13.89 2.07 13.54
CA GLY A 39 -14.14 1.21 14.71
C GLY A 39 -15.38 0.32 14.62
N SER A 40 -16.08 0.26 13.49
CA SER A 40 -17.22 -0.66 13.29
C SER A 40 -16.80 -2.11 12.95
N GLY A 41 -15.52 -2.37 12.70
CA GLY A 41 -15.02 -3.70 12.36
C GLY A 41 -15.16 -4.06 10.89
N LYS A 42 -14.93 -3.12 9.97
CA LYS A 42 -14.99 -3.34 8.51
C LYS A 42 -14.17 -4.54 8.04
N THR A 43 -12.92 -4.68 8.53
CA THR A 43 -12.03 -5.81 8.18
C THR A 43 -12.64 -7.14 8.59
N PHE A 44 -13.25 -7.22 9.77
CA PHE A 44 -13.92 -8.43 10.24
C PHE A 44 -15.15 -8.77 9.38
N THR A 45 -15.94 -7.78 9.00
CA THR A 45 -17.05 -7.94 8.05
C THR A 45 -16.57 -8.51 6.72
N MET A 46 -15.49 -7.92 6.15
CA MET A 46 -14.90 -8.42 4.91
C MET A 46 -14.32 -9.82 5.05
N ALA A 47 -13.70 -10.17 6.19
CA ALA A 47 -13.22 -11.53 6.44
C ALA A 47 -14.38 -12.55 6.43
N ASN A 48 -15.53 -12.22 7.02
CA ASN A 48 -16.73 -13.05 6.97
C ASN A 48 -17.27 -13.21 5.53
N VAL A 49 -17.33 -12.11 4.75
CA VAL A 49 -17.73 -12.16 3.33
C VAL A 49 -16.78 -13.06 2.53
N ILE A 50 -15.46 -12.89 2.69
CA ILE A 50 -14.43 -13.70 2.00
C ILE A 50 -14.60 -15.19 2.33
N ASN A 51 -14.84 -15.51 3.60
CA ASN A 51 -15.07 -16.88 4.03
C ASN A 51 -16.32 -17.51 3.38
N GLN A 52 -17.43 -16.74 3.30
CA GLN A 52 -18.69 -17.22 2.72
C GLN A 52 -18.56 -17.46 1.21
N ILE A 53 -18.01 -16.50 0.45
CA ILE A 53 -17.88 -16.64 -1.00
C ILE A 53 -16.75 -17.56 -1.43
N SER A 54 -15.75 -17.78 -0.58
CA SER A 54 -14.64 -18.74 -0.75
C SER A 54 -13.88 -18.59 -2.09
N ARG A 55 -13.57 -17.35 -2.49
CA ARG A 55 -12.83 -17.01 -3.72
C ARG A 55 -11.52 -16.29 -3.41
N PRO A 56 -10.48 -16.45 -4.26
CA PRO A 56 -9.27 -15.63 -4.15
C PRO A 56 -9.63 -14.15 -4.09
N THR A 57 -9.01 -13.42 -3.18
CA THR A 57 -9.37 -12.03 -2.92
C THR A 57 -8.13 -11.13 -2.97
N LEU A 58 -8.24 -10.00 -3.68
CA LEU A 58 -7.27 -8.92 -3.68
C LEU A 58 -7.82 -7.74 -2.88
N VAL A 59 -7.14 -7.35 -1.82
CA VAL A 59 -7.45 -6.17 -1.01
C VAL A 59 -6.42 -5.09 -1.34
N ILE A 60 -6.85 -3.99 -1.93
CA ILE A 60 -5.97 -2.86 -2.26
C ILE A 60 -6.14 -1.74 -1.25
N SER A 61 -5.03 -1.27 -0.71
CA SER A 61 -4.95 -0.11 0.17
C SER A 61 -4.03 0.97 -0.43
N HIS A 62 -4.28 2.24 -0.13
CA HIS A 62 -3.55 3.36 -0.72
C HIS A 62 -2.13 3.52 -0.16
N ASN A 63 -1.79 2.99 1.02
CA ASN A 63 -0.46 3.09 1.60
C ASN A 63 0.05 1.77 2.21
N LYS A 64 1.38 1.66 2.40
CA LYS A 64 2.04 0.48 2.95
C LYS A 64 1.65 0.19 4.40
N THR A 65 1.51 1.23 5.22
CA THR A 65 1.22 1.12 6.66
C THR A 65 -0.16 0.50 6.89
N LEU A 66 -1.18 1.01 6.18
CA LEU A 66 -2.52 0.44 6.25
C LEU A 66 -2.57 -0.98 5.67
N ALA A 67 -1.86 -1.22 4.56
CA ALA A 67 -1.74 -2.55 4.00
C ALA A 67 -1.10 -3.55 5.00
N ALA A 68 -0.06 -3.14 5.76
CA ALA A 68 0.56 -3.98 6.78
C ALA A 68 -0.41 -4.28 7.95
N GLN A 69 -1.18 -3.28 8.38
CA GLN A 69 -2.22 -3.48 9.40
C GLN A 69 -3.29 -4.47 8.92
N LEU A 70 -3.82 -4.29 7.70
CA LEU A 70 -4.81 -5.19 7.12
C LEU A 70 -4.26 -6.61 6.95
N TYR A 71 -3.00 -6.74 6.52
CA TYR A 71 -2.32 -8.03 6.42
C TYR A 71 -2.29 -8.75 7.78
N ALA A 72 -1.90 -8.06 8.85
CA ALA A 72 -1.88 -8.63 10.20
C ALA A 72 -3.27 -9.05 10.69
N GLU A 73 -4.29 -8.21 10.44
CA GLU A 73 -5.68 -8.51 10.78
C GLU A 73 -6.19 -9.74 10.00
N PHE A 74 -6.01 -9.79 8.68
CA PHE A 74 -6.42 -10.95 7.87
C PHE A 74 -5.64 -12.22 8.24
N LYS A 75 -4.35 -12.12 8.58
CA LYS A 75 -3.54 -13.25 9.05
C LYS A 75 -4.09 -13.83 10.36
N THR A 76 -4.61 -12.98 11.25
CA THR A 76 -5.28 -13.40 12.48
C THR A 76 -6.61 -14.09 12.20
N PHE A 77 -7.38 -13.60 11.21
CA PHE A 77 -8.65 -14.21 10.83
C PHE A 77 -8.48 -15.50 10.01
N PHE A 78 -7.41 -15.64 9.26
CA PHE A 78 -7.14 -16.78 8.37
C PHE A 78 -5.74 -17.39 8.64
N PRO A 79 -5.48 -17.93 9.84
CA PRO A 79 -4.15 -18.41 10.21
C PRO A 79 -3.66 -19.59 9.37
N ASN A 80 -4.58 -20.42 8.85
CA ASN A 80 -4.30 -21.62 8.06
C ASN A 80 -4.36 -21.41 6.54
N ASN A 81 -4.80 -20.24 6.08
CA ASN A 81 -4.92 -19.93 4.67
C ASN A 81 -3.74 -19.05 4.18
N ALA A 82 -3.58 -18.92 2.88
CA ALA A 82 -2.57 -18.06 2.31
C ALA A 82 -3.00 -16.59 2.40
N VAL A 83 -2.55 -15.90 3.43
CA VAL A 83 -2.64 -14.44 3.51
C VAL A 83 -1.29 -13.89 3.10
N GLU A 84 -1.25 -13.13 2.01
CA GLU A 84 -0.06 -12.66 1.33
C GLU A 84 0.04 -11.13 1.35
N TYR A 85 1.26 -10.60 1.27
CA TYR A 85 1.54 -9.17 1.32
C TYR A 85 2.29 -8.71 0.08
N PHE A 86 1.70 -7.76 -0.67
CA PHE A 86 2.26 -7.29 -1.93
C PHE A 86 2.31 -5.76 -1.99
N VAL A 87 3.41 -5.19 -1.53
CA VAL A 87 3.65 -3.73 -1.56
C VAL A 87 4.94 -3.42 -2.32
N SER A 88 5.28 -2.14 -2.47
CA SER A 88 6.59 -1.76 -3.03
C SER A 88 7.72 -2.32 -2.16
N TYR A 89 8.68 -3.02 -2.80
CA TYR A 89 9.82 -3.66 -2.12
C TYR A 89 11.03 -2.73 -1.95
N PHE A 90 10.85 -1.43 -2.20
CA PHE A 90 11.90 -0.44 -1.96
C PHE A 90 11.76 0.16 -0.57
N ASP A 91 12.84 0.15 0.22
CA ASP A 91 12.95 0.93 1.46
C ASP A 91 13.17 2.40 1.14
N TYR A 92 14.04 2.64 0.16
CA TYR A 92 14.26 3.95 -0.44
C TYR A 92 14.11 3.84 -1.95
N TYR A 93 13.42 4.80 -2.57
CA TYR A 93 13.24 4.85 -4.00
C TYR A 93 13.28 6.28 -4.53
N GLN A 94 14.39 6.62 -5.18
CA GLN A 94 14.50 7.84 -5.98
C GLN A 94 14.32 7.47 -7.46
N PRO A 95 13.22 7.85 -8.09
CA PRO A 95 13.02 7.56 -9.50
C PRO A 95 13.99 8.36 -10.37
N GLU A 96 14.45 7.73 -11.44
CA GLU A 96 15.22 8.41 -12.48
C GLU A 96 14.43 9.60 -13.06
N ALA A 97 15.01 10.77 -13.10
CA ALA A 97 14.37 11.97 -13.61
C ALA A 97 15.38 12.89 -14.31
N TYR A 98 14.89 13.77 -15.17
CA TYR A 98 15.69 14.81 -15.78
C TYR A 98 14.98 16.15 -15.71
N ILE A 99 15.69 17.16 -15.25
CA ILE A 99 15.19 18.53 -15.13
C ILE A 99 15.83 19.37 -16.25
N PRO A 100 15.13 19.62 -17.36
CA PRO A 100 15.73 20.32 -18.52
C PRO A 100 16.18 21.74 -18.22
N ARG A 101 15.51 22.43 -17.28
CA ARG A 101 15.80 23.82 -16.93
C ARG A 101 17.18 24.00 -16.30
N THR A 102 17.66 23.02 -15.55
CA THR A 102 18.95 23.04 -14.85
C THR A 102 19.97 22.08 -15.45
N ASP A 103 19.60 21.37 -16.52
CA ASP A 103 20.39 20.24 -17.12
C ASP A 103 20.83 19.23 -16.05
N THR A 104 19.93 18.92 -15.12
CA THR A 104 20.22 18.02 -14.00
C THR A 104 19.59 16.67 -14.25
N PHE A 105 20.43 15.64 -14.33
CA PHE A 105 19.99 14.23 -14.36
C PHE A 105 20.05 13.66 -12.95
N ILE A 106 18.93 13.18 -12.49
CA ILE A 106 18.78 12.46 -11.23
C ILE A 106 18.85 10.97 -11.55
N GLU A 107 19.87 10.30 -11.09
CA GLU A 107 20.01 8.87 -11.28
C GLU A 107 19.04 8.12 -10.39
N LYS A 108 18.54 6.97 -10.88
CA LYS A 108 17.74 6.06 -10.04
C LYS A 108 18.59 5.57 -8.89
N ASP A 109 18.12 5.81 -7.67
CA ASP A 109 18.70 5.24 -6.45
C ASP A 109 17.61 4.46 -5.71
N SER A 110 17.96 3.28 -5.23
CA SER A 110 16.98 2.43 -4.52
C SER A 110 17.68 1.37 -3.68
N SER A 111 17.17 1.18 -2.48
CA SER A 111 17.48 0.03 -1.64
C SER A 111 16.31 -0.95 -1.66
N VAL A 112 16.61 -2.23 -1.79
CA VAL A 112 15.61 -3.31 -1.85
C VAL A 112 15.49 -3.95 -0.49
N ASN A 113 14.26 -4.05 -0.01
CA ASN A 113 13.92 -4.84 1.15
C ASN A 113 13.75 -6.31 0.76
N GLU A 114 14.67 -7.15 1.19
CA GLU A 114 14.69 -8.57 0.84
C GLU A 114 13.49 -9.33 1.39
N GLU A 115 12.97 -8.94 2.55
CA GLU A 115 11.83 -9.60 3.16
C GLU A 115 10.55 -9.28 2.38
N ILE A 116 10.33 -8.02 1.99
CA ILE A 116 9.20 -7.63 1.14
C ILE A 116 9.33 -8.28 -0.25
N GLU A 117 10.53 -8.37 -0.81
CA GLU A 117 10.75 -9.09 -2.09
C GLU A 117 10.34 -10.56 -1.96
N ARG A 118 10.73 -11.24 -0.86
CA ARG A 118 10.32 -12.61 -0.57
C ARG A 118 8.80 -12.76 -0.50
N MET A 119 8.12 -11.85 0.22
CA MET A 119 6.66 -11.87 0.35
C MET A 119 5.94 -11.66 -0.99
N ARG A 120 6.50 -10.84 -1.88
CA ARG A 120 5.97 -10.67 -3.24
C ARG A 120 6.13 -11.93 -4.08
N LEU A 121 7.26 -12.62 -3.99
CA LEU A 121 7.47 -13.91 -4.65
C LEU A 121 6.56 -15.00 -4.06
N SER A 122 6.34 -15.00 -2.74
CA SER A 122 5.35 -15.86 -2.07
C SER A 122 3.95 -15.63 -2.62
N THR A 123 3.53 -14.37 -2.75
CA THR A 123 2.23 -13.99 -3.33
C THR A 123 2.03 -14.59 -4.72
N MET A 124 3.02 -14.44 -5.61
CA MET A 124 2.95 -14.98 -6.97
C MET A 124 2.85 -16.51 -6.96
N GLY A 125 3.65 -17.17 -6.11
CA GLY A 125 3.61 -18.63 -5.93
C GLY A 125 2.26 -19.12 -5.40
N SER A 126 1.71 -18.46 -4.39
CA SER A 126 0.41 -18.80 -3.79
C SER A 126 -0.74 -18.65 -4.79
N LEU A 127 -0.76 -17.58 -5.59
CA LEU A 127 -1.78 -17.37 -6.62
C LEU A 127 -1.78 -18.42 -7.74
N LEU A 128 -0.60 -19.01 -8.02
CA LEU A 128 -0.48 -20.07 -9.02
C LEU A 128 -0.81 -21.47 -8.48
N SER A 129 -0.66 -21.69 -7.17
CA SER A 129 -0.79 -23.02 -6.56
C SER A 129 -2.04 -23.23 -5.71
N ARG A 130 -2.70 -22.15 -5.25
CA ARG A 130 -3.83 -22.20 -4.29
C ARG A 130 -5.01 -21.35 -4.75
N ARG A 131 -6.18 -21.65 -4.17
CA ARG A 131 -7.39 -20.85 -4.36
C ARG A 131 -7.87 -20.13 -3.09
N ASP A 132 -7.37 -20.51 -1.95
CA ASP A 132 -7.67 -19.93 -0.64
C ASP A 132 -6.65 -18.83 -0.28
N VAL A 133 -6.55 -17.84 -1.16
CA VAL A 133 -5.54 -16.76 -1.09
C VAL A 133 -6.21 -15.41 -0.86
N VAL A 134 -5.78 -14.69 0.17
CA VAL A 134 -6.07 -13.27 0.37
C VAL A 134 -4.77 -12.49 0.19
N VAL A 135 -4.71 -11.65 -0.82
CA VAL A 135 -3.56 -10.76 -1.04
C VAL A 135 -3.91 -9.37 -0.57
N VAL A 136 -3.14 -8.85 0.38
CA VAL A 136 -3.21 -7.44 0.78
C VAL A 136 -2.11 -6.68 0.06
N ALA A 137 -2.49 -5.73 -0.77
CA ALA A 137 -1.58 -5.00 -1.63
C ALA A 137 -1.70 -3.48 -1.46
N SER A 138 -0.59 -2.77 -1.67
CA SER A 138 -0.66 -1.34 -1.96
C SER A 138 -0.97 -1.11 -3.45
N VAL A 139 -1.20 0.13 -3.85
CA VAL A 139 -1.37 0.49 -5.27
C VAL A 139 -0.20 0.08 -6.17
N SER A 140 0.95 -0.34 -5.59
CA SER A 140 2.05 -0.93 -6.37
C SER A 140 1.66 -2.19 -7.16
N CYS A 141 0.55 -2.84 -6.83
CA CYS A 141 0.02 -4.01 -7.56
C CYS A 141 -0.42 -3.71 -9.00
N ILE A 142 -0.64 -2.43 -9.36
CA ILE A 142 -0.96 -2.03 -10.74
C ILE A 142 0.27 -1.77 -11.61
N TYR A 143 1.49 -1.87 -11.04
CA TYR A 143 2.74 -1.74 -11.81
C TYR A 143 3.12 -3.05 -12.50
N GLY A 144 3.93 -2.90 -13.56
CA GLY A 144 4.37 -4.00 -14.40
C GLY A 144 5.24 -5.01 -13.66
N ILE A 145 4.93 -6.31 -13.85
CA ILE A 145 5.74 -7.48 -13.43
C ILE A 145 5.86 -8.45 -14.61
N SER A 146 6.52 -9.59 -14.42
CA SER A 146 6.55 -10.67 -15.42
C SER A 146 5.14 -11.14 -15.78
N SER A 147 4.96 -11.67 -17.00
CA SER A 147 3.69 -12.30 -17.35
C SER A 147 3.45 -13.57 -16.52
N ARG A 148 2.18 -13.85 -16.23
CA ARG A 148 1.78 -15.09 -15.55
C ARG A 148 2.30 -16.32 -16.30
N ASP A 149 2.11 -16.35 -17.64
CA ASP A 149 2.50 -17.48 -18.46
C ASP A 149 4.01 -17.72 -18.45
N ASP A 150 4.83 -16.64 -18.50
CA ASP A 150 6.28 -16.74 -18.41
C ASP A 150 6.73 -17.25 -17.04
N TYR A 151 6.10 -16.75 -15.97
CA TYR A 151 6.43 -17.16 -14.61
C TYR A 151 6.05 -18.62 -14.36
N GLU A 152 4.87 -19.06 -14.84
CA GLU A 152 4.39 -20.44 -14.74
C GLU A 152 5.26 -21.42 -15.56
N ALA A 153 5.70 -21.02 -16.77
CA ALA A 153 6.56 -21.82 -17.62
C ALA A 153 7.97 -22.05 -17.04
N LEU A 154 8.40 -21.18 -16.14
CA LEU A 154 9.70 -21.25 -15.47
C LEU A 154 9.64 -21.97 -14.10
N MET A 155 8.47 -22.39 -13.62
CA MET A 155 8.37 -23.20 -12.42
C MET A 155 9.01 -24.57 -12.62
N VAL A 156 9.68 -25.09 -11.57
CA VAL A 156 10.31 -26.41 -11.58
C VAL A 156 9.54 -27.34 -10.65
N PRO A 157 8.55 -28.09 -11.17
CA PRO A 157 7.87 -29.13 -10.40
C PRO A 157 8.80 -30.33 -10.19
N LEU A 158 8.82 -30.82 -8.96
CA LEU A 158 9.59 -31.98 -8.51
C LEU A 158 8.68 -32.96 -7.80
N VAL A 159 8.79 -34.25 -8.16
CA VAL A 159 7.98 -35.32 -7.59
C VAL A 159 8.91 -36.48 -7.19
N THR A 160 8.66 -37.11 -6.04
CA THR A 160 9.38 -38.30 -5.62
C THR A 160 9.16 -39.43 -6.63
N GLY A 161 10.22 -40.12 -7.05
CA GLY A 161 10.20 -41.11 -8.12
C GLY A 161 10.31 -40.53 -9.54
N GLN A 162 10.51 -39.23 -9.69
CA GLN A 162 10.68 -38.59 -10.99
C GLN A 162 12.07 -38.91 -11.56
N GLU A 163 12.10 -39.38 -12.82
CA GLU A 163 13.34 -39.52 -13.59
C GLU A 163 13.82 -38.15 -14.10
N ILE A 164 14.85 -37.61 -13.50
CA ILE A 164 15.55 -36.39 -13.88
C ILE A 164 16.99 -36.46 -13.37
N SER A 165 17.97 -36.17 -14.22
CA SER A 165 19.35 -36.14 -13.73
C SER A 165 19.59 -34.92 -12.85
N ARG A 166 20.54 -35.07 -11.90
CA ARG A 166 20.96 -33.97 -11.04
C ARG A 166 21.40 -32.76 -11.86
N GLU A 167 22.17 -32.95 -12.93
CA GLU A 167 22.66 -31.92 -13.84
C GLU A 167 21.49 -31.16 -14.51
N GLN A 168 20.43 -31.87 -14.89
CA GLN A 168 19.22 -31.23 -15.46
C GLN A 168 18.51 -30.39 -14.42
N LEU A 169 18.41 -30.83 -13.16
CA LEU A 169 17.85 -30.00 -12.09
C LEU A 169 18.69 -28.74 -11.87
N LEU A 170 20.03 -28.88 -11.79
CA LEU A 170 20.94 -27.75 -11.60
C LEU A 170 20.81 -26.72 -12.73
N SER A 171 20.74 -27.18 -13.99
CA SER A 171 20.50 -26.29 -15.14
C SER A 171 19.18 -25.53 -15.01
N ARG A 172 18.09 -26.24 -14.68
CA ARG A 172 16.79 -25.59 -14.47
C ARG A 172 16.82 -24.55 -13.35
N LEU A 173 17.54 -24.81 -12.24
CA LEU A 173 17.67 -23.85 -11.15
C LEU A 173 18.40 -22.57 -11.60
N VAL A 174 19.43 -22.69 -12.43
CA VAL A 174 20.12 -21.53 -13.01
C VAL A 174 19.19 -20.76 -13.96
N ASP A 175 18.42 -21.46 -14.80
CA ASP A 175 17.47 -20.85 -15.74
C ASP A 175 16.41 -20.00 -15.00
N ILE A 176 16.03 -20.39 -13.78
CA ILE A 176 15.09 -19.66 -12.92
C ILE A 176 15.75 -18.67 -11.95
N GLN A 177 17.01 -18.30 -12.24
CA GLN A 177 17.79 -17.28 -11.52
C GLN A 177 18.22 -17.67 -10.09
N TYR A 178 18.45 -18.96 -9.82
CA TYR A 178 19.16 -19.42 -8.65
C TYR A 178 20.66 -19.50 -8.94
N SER A 179 21.48 -19.16 -7.95
CA SER A 179 22.92 -19.27 -8.04
C SER A 179 23.46 -20.41 -7.16
N ARG A 180 24.52 -21.08 -7.64
CA ARG A 180 25.22 -22.09 -6.84
C ARG A 180 26.15 -21.43 -5.83
N ASN A 181 25.99 -21.77 -4.56
CA ASN A 181 26.91 -21.36 -3.51
C ASN A 181 27.01 -22.47 -2.45
N ASP A 182 28.15 -23.17 -2.43
CA ASP A 182 28.35 -24.29 -1.51
C ASP A 182 28.82 -23.83 -0.10
N ILE A 183 29.14 -22.55 0.09
CA ILE A 183 29.66 -21.96 1.34
C ILE A 183 28.61 -21.12 2.05
N ALA A 184 28.21 -19.99 1.46
CA ALA A 184 27.14 -19.16 1.94
C ALA A 184 25.84 -19.65 1.31
N PHE A 185 24.90 -20.08 2.13
CA PHE A 185 23.62 -20.64 1.67
C PHE A 185 22.51 -19.63 1.93
N GLU A 186 22.41 -18.68 1.02
CA GLU A 186 21.47 -17.57 1.09
C GLU A 186 20.21 -17.83 0.25
N ARG A 187 19.21 -16.98 0.38
CA ARG A 187 17.93 -17.04 -0.36
C ARG A 187 18.18 -16.96 -1.88
N GLY A 188 17.50 -17.80 -2.65
CA GLY A 188 17.70 -17.89 -4.11
C GLY A 188 19.00 -18.60 -4.49
N GLN A 189 19.58 -19.39 -3.59
CA GLN A 189 20.79 -20.16 -3.83
C GLN A 189 20.54 -21.66 -3.66
N PHE A 190 21.37 -22.45 -4.30
CA PHE A 190 21.43 -23.89 -4.09
C PHE A 190 22.86 -24.36 -3.83
N ARG A 191 23.02 -25.45 -3.13
CA ARG A 191 24.28 -26.13 -2.89
C ARG A 191 24.18 -27.62 -3.20
N VAL A 192 25.29 -28.23 -3.53
CA VAL A 192 25.36 -29.65 -3.93
C VAL A 192 26.33 -30.40 -3.03
N ARG A 193 25.87 -31.49 -2.42
CA ARG A 193 26.69 -32.37 -1.58
C ARG A 193 26.44 -33.82 -1.95
N GLY A 194 27.33 -34.41 -2.78
CA GLY A 194 27.12 -35.76 -3.31
C GLY A 194 25.85 -35.83 -4.16
N ASP A 195 24.94 -36.72 -3.80
CA ASP A 195 23.66 -36.91 -4.48
C ASP A 195 22.50 -36.07 -3.90
N THR A 196 22.86 -35.09 -3.05
CA THR A 196 21.89 -34.20 -2.42
C THR A 196 22.00 -32.78 -2.97
N VAL A 197 20.89 -32.18 -3.34
CA VAL A 197 20.75 -30.77 -3.73
C VAL A 197 19.89 -30.06 -2.68
N ASP A 198 20.48 -29.14 -1.93
CA ASP A 198 19.78 -28.25 -1.02
C ASP A 198 19.46 -26.95 -1.76
N ILE A 199 18.21 -26.53 -1.73
CA ILE A 199 17.72 -25.32 -2.40
C ILE A 199 17.14 -24.40 -1.35
N ARG A 200 17.68 -23.19 -1.19
CA ARG A 200 17.06 -22.16 -0.36
C ARG A 200 16.08 -21.35 -1.20
N THR A 201 14.81 -21.63 -1.02
CA THR A 201 13.75 -21.08 -1.86
C THR A 201 13.68 -19.55 -1.75
N ALA A 202 13.34 -18.89 -2.85
CA ALA A 202 13.27 -17.43 -2.89
C ALA A 202 12.00 -16.87 -2.26
N ASN A 203 10.92 -17.68 -2.19
CA ASN A 203 9.57 -17.30 -1.79
C ASN A 203 9.18 -17.77 -0.39
N THR A 204 9.97 -18.64 0.27
CA THR A 204 9.73 -19.12 1.64
C THR A 204 10.96 -18.96 2.52
N GLU A 205 10.81 -19.15 3.81
CA GLU A 205 11.94 -19.14 4.76
C GLU A 205 12.67 -20.49 4.79
N ASP A 206 11.94 -21.55 4.50
CA ASP A 206 12.43 -22.91 4.53
C ASP A 206 13.26 -23.24 3.28
N GLY A 207 14.10 -24.28 3.39
CA GLY A 207 14.81 -24.89 2.27
C GLY A 207 14.11 -26.17 1.79
N VAL A 208 14.38 -26.53 0.54
CA VAL A 208 13.98 -27.81 -0.07
C VAL A 208 15.24 -28.64 -0.31
N ARG A 209 15.29 -29.84 0.23
CA ARG A 209 16.33 -30.83 0.02
C ARG A 209 15.81 -31.90 -0.94
N VAL A 210 16.55 -32.15 -2.01
CA VAL A 210 16.28 -33.19 -3.01
C VAL A 210 17.40 -34.19 -2.97
N GLU A 211 17.09 -35.44 -2.63
CA GLU A 211 18.02 -36.57 -2.59
C GLU A 211 17.80 -37.42 -3.84
N PHE A 212 18.90 -37.78 -4.51
CA PHE A 212 18.91 -38.56 -5.74
C PHE A 212 19.45 -39.98 -5.51
N PHE A 213 18.85 -40.94 -6.19
CA PHE A 213 19.42 -42.25 -6.39
C PHE A 213 19.66 -42.47 -7.90
N GLY A 214 20.89 -42.23 -8.37
CA GLY A 214 21.18 -42.13 -9.80
C GLY A 214 20.49 -40.94 -10.45
N ASP A 215 19.64 -41.20 -11.44
CA ASP A 215 18.87 -40.17 -12.16
C ASP A 215 17.39 -40.14 -11.71
N GLU A 216 17.08 -40.63 -10.51
CA GLU A 216 15.74 -40.62 -9.92
C GLU A 216 15.74 -39.82 -8.62
N ILE A 217 14.70 -39.01 -8.39
CA ILE A 217 14.47 -38.34 -7.11
C ILE A 217 13.96 -39.35 -6.08
N GLU A 218 14.82 -39.74 -5.14
CA GLU A 218 14.48 -40.69 -4.07
C GLU A 218 13.60 -40.04 -3.01
N ARG A 219 13.96 -38.78 -2.62
CA ARG A 219 13.27 -38.09 -1.51
C ARG A 219 13.28 -36.57 -1.70
N ILE A 220 12.19 -35.94 -1.28
CA ILE A 220 12.07 -34.49 -1.19
C ILE A 220 11.72 -34.14 0.26
N GLN A 221 12.46 -33.21 0.86
CA GLN A 221 12.25 -32.78 2.24
C GLN A 221 12.23 -31.25 2.32
N ARG A 222 11.34 -30.74 3.18
CA ARG A 222 11.42 -29.33 3.64
C ARG A 222 12.28 -29.32 4.91
N PHE A 223 13.22 -28.39 5.01
CA PHE A 223 14.16 -28.30 6.12
C PHE A 223 14.40 -26.86 6.54
N ASP A 224 14.79 -26.66 7.78
CA ASP A 224 15.24 -25.37 8.31
C ASP A 224 16.68 -25.09 7.82
N PRO A 225 16.92 -24.02 7.05
CA PRO A 225 18.25 -23.70 6.53
C PRO A 225 19.30 -23.34 7.60
N LEU A 226 18.88 -22.90 8.80
CA LEU A 226 19.77 -22.55 9.91
C LEU A 226 20.24 -23.78 10.67
N THR A 227 19.30 -24.65 11.08
CA THR A 227 19.61 -25.85 11.87
C THR A 227 19.96 -27.05 10.98
N GLY A 228 19.44 -27.09 9.77
CA GLY A 228 19.52 -28.24 8.87
C GLY A 228 18.51 -29.34 9.16
N ASP A 229 17.65 -29.15 10.15
CA ASP A 229 16.66 -30.13 10.59
C ASP A 229 15.54 -30.30 9.57
N THR A 230 15.12 -31.53 9.35
CA THR A 230 13.97 -31.83 8.49
C THR A 230 12.67 -31.45 9.17
N ILE A 231 11.89 -30.59 8.52
CA ILE A 231 10.54 -30.18 8.98
C ILE A 231 9.53 -31.23 8.57
N GLU A 232 9.54 -31.63 7.28
CA GLU A 232 8.64 -32.67 6.76
C GLU A 232 9.18 -33.30 5.47
N THR A 233 8.68 -34.48 5.12
CA THR A 233 8.95 -35.14 3.85
C THR A 233 7.76 -34.95 2.92
N LEU A 234 8.05 -34.49 1.69
CA LEU A 234 7.04 -34.13 0.71
C LEU A 234 6.97 -35.16 -0.43
N PRO A 235 5.78 -35.55 -0.90
CA PRO A 235 5.65 -36.36 -2.11
C PRO A 235 5.96 -35.56 -3.38
N ALA A 236 5.77 -34.25 -3.35
CA ALA A 236 6.02 -33.35 -4.45
C ALA A 236 6.22 -31.93 -3.94
N THR A 237 6.94 -31.10 -4.71
CA THR A 237 7.09 -29.65 -4.47
C THR A 237 7.29 -28.92 -5.79
N THR A 238 7.19 -27.60 -5.76
CA THR A 238 7.49 -26.74 -6.91
C THR A 238 8.48 -25.66 -6.50
N ILE A 239 9.58 -25.53 -7.22
CA ILE A 239 10.50 -24.43 -7.02
C ILE A 239 10.09 -23.28 -7.95
N PHE A 240 9.84 -22.13 -7.36
CA PHE A 240 9.43 -20.91 -8.05
C PHE A 240 10.66 -20.08 -8.46
N PRO A 241 10.56 -19.23 -9.50
CA PRO A 241 11.66 -18.36 -9.90
C PRO A 241 12.23 -17.49 -8.78
N GLY A 242 13.54 -17.28 -8.79
CA GLY A 242 14.26 -16.52 -7.77
C GLY A 242 14.08 -15.00 -7.87
N LYS A 243 13.50 -14.50 -8.96
CA LYS A 243 13.29 -13.06 -9.23
C LYS A 243 11.91 -12.80 -9.82
N GLN A 244 11.38 -11.57 -9.64
CA GLN A 244 10.11 -11.19 -10.23
C GLN A 244 10.14 -10.98 -11.75
N PHE A 245 11.28 -10.55 -12.27
CA PHE A 245 11.51 -10.36 -13.70
C PHE A 245 12.39 -11.50 -14.22
N VAL A 246 11.76 -12.54 -14.70
CA VAL A 246 12.43 -13.70 -15.31
C VAL A 246 11.90 -13.91 -16.72
N THR A 247 12.79 -14.30 -17.62
CA THR A 247 12.42 -14.63 -18.99
C THR A 247 13.34 -15.73 -19.53
N GLN A 248 12.83 -16.46 -20.50
CA GLN A 248 13.61 -17.50 -21.17
C GLN A 248 14.71 -16.89 -22.05
N ASP A 249 15.85 -17.55 -22.16
CA ASP A 249 17.02 -17.12 -22.96
C ASP A 249 16.67 -16.76 -24.41
N ASN A 250 15.81 -17.57 -25.06
CA ASN A 250 15.36 -17.32 -26.41
C ASN A 250 14.57 -16.01 -26.55
N LYS A 251 13.74 -15.68 -25.55
CA LYS A 251 12.98 -14.41 -25.50
C LYS A 251 13.93 -13.23 -25.25
N MET A 252 14.92 -13.37 -24.37
CA MET A 252 15.92 -12.34 -24.13
C MET A 252 16.69 -12.01 -25.43
N LYS A 253 17.17 -13.03 -26.14
CA LYS A 253 17.87 -12.86 -27.44
C LYS A 253 16.98 -12.20 -28.50
N ALA A 254 15.68 -12.52 -28.54
CA ALA A 254 14.73 -11.88 -29.41
C ALA A 254 14.49 -10.41 -29.02
N ALA A 255 14.35 -10.13 -27.72
CA ALA A 255 14.20 -8.78 -27.18
C ALA A 255 15.39 -7.88 -27.54
N MET A 256 16.62 -8.36 -27.36
CA MET A 256 17.83 -7.61 -27.71
C MET A 256 17.87 -7.22 -29.19
N LYS A 257 17.38 -8.08 -30.10
CA LYS A 257 17.27 -7.75 -31.52
C LYS A 257 16.28 -6.60 -31.77
N THR A 258 15.12 -6.65 -31.13
CA THR A 258 14.09 -5.61 -31.29
C THR A 258 14.49 -4.30 -30.62
N ILE A 259 15.21 -4.32 -29.49
CA ILE A 259 15.81 -3.15 -28.84
C ILE A 259 16.82 -2.47 -29.80
N ARG A 260 17.71 -3.26 -30.43
CA ARG A 260 18.67 -2.72 -31.42
C ARG A 260 17.98 -2.08 -32.65
N VAL A 261 16.80 -2.56 -33.03
CA VAL A 261 16.01 -1.94 -34.13
C VAL A 261 15.46 -0.60 -33.66
N GLU A 262 14.78 -0.56 -32.49
CA GLU A 262 14.23 0.67 -31.93
C GLU A 262 15.33 1.73 -31.68
N LEU A 263 16.49 1.32 -31.16
CA LEU A 263 17.64 2.21 -30.97
C LEU A 263 18.07 2.88 -32.28
N ARG A 264 18.21 2.11 -33.35
CA ARG A 264 18.60 2.66 -34.66
C ARG A 264 17.57 3.65 -35.21
N GLU A 265 16.30 3.33 -35.09
CA GLU A 265 15.20 4.21 -35.51
C GLU A 265 15.23 5.51 -34.69
N ARG A 266 15.37 5.41 -33.37
CA ARG A 266 15.40 6.57 -32.50
C ARG A 266 16.62 7.48 -32.73
N ILE A 267 17.79 6.91 -32.98
CA ILE A 267 18.99 7.70 -33.33
C ILE A 267 18.74 8.48 -34.62
N GLN A 268 18.17 7.85 -35.68
CA GLN A 268 17.88 8.53 -36.94
C GLN A 268 16.86 9.67 -36.77
N GLU A 269 15.84 9.49 -35.90
CA GLU A 269 14.89 10.55 -35.57
C GLU A 269 15.57 11.74 -34.90
N LEU A 270 16.37 11.49 -33.86
CA LEU A 270 17.08 12.54 -33.12
C LEU A 270 18.10 13.28 -33.99
N GLU A 271 18.82 12.57 -34.87
CA GLU A 271 19.74 13.18 -35.82
C GLU A 271 19.01 14.10 -36.84
N LYS A 272 17.84 13.67 -37.37
CA LYS A 272 16.98 14.51 -38.23
C LYS A 272 16.50 15.77 -37.52
N GLU A 273 16.21 15.65 -36.21
CA GLU A 273 15.83 16.77 -35.34
C GLU A 273 17.04 17.64 -34.91
N LYS A 274 18.26 17.26 -35.30
CA LYS A 274 19.53 17.90 -34.91
C LYS A 274 19.82 17.82 -33.40
N LYS A 275 19.28 16.84 -32.71
CA LYS A 275 19.50 16.53 -31.30
C LYS A 275 20.66 15.52 -31.18
N LEU A 276 21.89 15.96 -31.52
CA LEU A 276 23.05 15.08 -31.61
C LEU A 276 23.53 14.59 -30.24
N LEU A 277 23.36 15.39 -29.20
CA LEU A 277 23.73 15.03 -27.84
C LEU A 277 22.83 13.91 -27.30
N GLU A 278 21.51 14.06 -27.53
CA GLU A 278 20.52 13.07 -27.15
C GLU A 278 20.70 11.76 -27.92
N ALA A 279 21.04 11.85 -29.22
CA ALA A 279 21.34 10.66 -30.04
C ALA A 279 22.58 9.91 -29.52
N GLN A 280 23.64 10.61 -29.14
CA GLN A 280 24.82 10.00 -28.56
C GLN A 280 24.53 9.40 -27.18
N ARG A 281 23.80 10.11 -26.34
CA ARG A 281 23.42 9.67 -24.98
C ARG A 281 22.64 8.37 -25.01
N ILE A 282 21.57 8.31 -25.82
CA ILE A 282 20.74 7.09 -25.91
C ILE A 282 21.51 5.91 -26.51
N LYS A 283 22.40 6.18 -27.48
CA LYS A 283 23.24 5.15 -28.08
C LYS A 283 24.15 4.51 -27.02
N MET A 284 24.93 5.31 -26.33
CA MET A 284 25.91 4.82 -25.32
C MET A 284 25.19 4.03 -24.22
N ARG A 285 24.08 4.56 -23.71
CA ARG A 285 23.33 3.91 -22.63
C ARG A 285 22.75 2.57 -23.08
N THR A 286 22.09 2.54 -24.23
CA THR A 286 21.41 1.33 -24.68
C THR A 286 22.40 0.25 -25.11
N GLU A 287 23.53 0.62 -25.75
CA GLU A 287 24.59 -0.34 -26.11
C GLU A 287 25.19 -0.98 -24.84
N TYR A 288 25.47 -0.20 -23.81
CA TYR A 288 25.94 -0.70 -22.51
C TYR A 288 24.90 -1.65 -21.86
N ASP A 289 23.62 -1.25 -21.83
CA ASP A 289 22.56 -2.11 -21.27
C ASP A 289 22.46 -3.45 -22.04
N LEU A 290 22.61 -3.42 -23.37
CA LEU A 290 22.60 -4.64 -24.21
C LEU A 290 23.83 -5.54 -23.98
N GLU A 291 25.02 -4.98 -23.76
CA GLU A 291 26.21 -5.76 -23.34
C GLU A 291 25.96 -6.46 -21.99
N MET A 292 25.44 -5.75 -21.02
CA MET A 292 25.12 -6.32 -19.70
C MET A 292 24.08 -7.45 -19.80
N MET A 293 23.05 -7.27 -20.65
CA MET A 293 22.06 -8.33 -20.90
C MET A 293 22.67 -9.56 -21.58
N GLU A 294 23.63 -9.37 -22.49
CA GLU A 294 24.29 -10.46 -23.22
C GLU A 294 25.24 -11.29 -22.31
N GLU A 295 25.99 -10.61 -21.42
CA GLU A 295 27.00 -11.25 -20.56
C GLU A 295 26.40 -11.79 -19.25
N LEU A 296 25.46 -11.04 -18.63
CA LEU A 296 24.92 -11.34 -17.30
C LEU A 296 23.44 -11.77 -17.31
N GLY A 297 22.77 -11.68 -18.46
CA GLY A 297 21.32 -11.89 -18.54
C GLY A 297 20.47 -10.78 -17.89
N TYR A 298 21.09 -9.68 -17.45
CA TYR A 298 20.44 -8.60 -16.69
C TYR A 298 21.18 -7.26 -16.89
N CYS A 299 20.44 -6.15 -16.81
CA CYS A 299 21.03 -4.81 -16.71
C CYS A 299 20.29 -3.94 -15.69
N SER A 300 20.95 -2.90 -15.18
CA SER A 300 20.29 -1.91 -14.31
C SER A 300 19.21 -1.15 -15.10
N GLY A 301 17.97 -1.18 -14.61
CA GLY A 301 16.82 -0.60 -15.30
C GLY A 301 16.23 -1.50 -16.40
N ILE A 302 16.42 -2.82 -16.31
CA ILE A 302 15.86 -3.81 -17.24
C ILE A 302 14.35 -3.66 -17.42
N GLU A 303 13.66 -3.15 -16.42
CA GLU A 303 12.22 -2.85 -16.47
C GLU A 303 11.84 -1.90 -17.60
N ASN A 304 12.74 -1.02 -18.06
CA ASN A 304 12.49 -0.12 -19.19
C ASN A 304 12.41 -0.86 -20.55
N TYR A 305 12.83 -2.10 -20.60
CA TYR A 305 12.81 -2.97 -21.78
C TYR A 305 11.74 -4.07 -21.71
N THR A 306 10.87 -4.06 -20.68
CA THR A 306 9.82 -5.10 -20.47
C THR A 306 8.89 -5.29 -21.65
N ARG A 307 8.61 -4.23 -22.44
CA ARG A 307 7.82 -4.35 -23.67
C ARG A 307 8.47 -5.32 -24.67
N HIS A 308 9.77 -5.19 -24.87
CA HIS A 308 10.54 -6.07 -25.77
C HIS A 308 10.68 -7.48 -25.22
N ILE A 309 10.98 -7.60 -23.91
CA ILE A 309 11.15 -8.88 -23.21
C ILE A 309 9.84 -9.70 -23.26
N SER A 310 8.70 -9.05 -23.07
CA SER A 310 7.38 -9.69 -23.13
C SER A 310 6.79 -9.72 -24.55
N ALA A 311 7.52 -9.28 -25.57
CA ALA A 311 7.10 -9.19 -26.97
C ALA A 311 5.74 -8.49 -27.17
N ARG A 312 5.44 -7.48 -26.34
CA ARG A 312 4.18 -6.74 -26.37
C ARG A 312 4.17 -5.66 -27.46
N PRO A 313 3.02 -5.39 -28.09
CA PRO A 313 2.88 -4.25 -29.00
C PRO A 313 3.13 -2.90 -28.29
N PRO A 314 3.58 -1.86 -29.00
CA PRO A 314 3.68 -0.51 -28.45
C PRO A 314 2.34 -0.03 -27.89
N GLY A 315 2.36 0.62 -26.72
CA GLY A 315 1.18 1.17 -26.05
C GLY A 315 0.29 0.15 -25.33
N SER A 316 0.60 -1.16 -25.41
CA SER A 316 -0.17 -2.19 -24.70
C SER A 316 -0.06 -2.07 -23.17
N LYS A 317 -1.10 -2.56 -22.47
CA LYS A 317 -1.07 -2.62 -21.00
C LYS A 317 0.09 -3.50 -20.49
N PRO A 318 0.73 -3.17 -19.36
CA PRO A 318 1.68 -4.07 -18.70
C PRO A 318 0.97 -5.28 -18.11
N ASN A 319 1.72 -6.36 -17.87
CA ASN A 319 1.28 -7.44 -16.99
C ASN A 319 1.45 -7.01 -15.53
N THR A 320 0.46 -7.25 -14.70
CA THR A 320 0.42 -6.82 -13.30
C THR A 320 0.07 -7.97 -12.38
N LEU A 321 0.08 -7.74 -11.07
CA LEU A 321 -0.38 -8.74 -10.09
C LEU A 321 -1.82 -9.20 -10.38
N MET A 322 -2.69 -8.31 -10.89
CA MET A 322 -4.08 -8.65 -11.19
C MET A 322 -4.21 -9.72 -12.27
N ASP A 323 -3.21 -9.84 -13.17
CA ASP A 323 -3.20 -10.88 -14.22
C ASP A 323 -2.84 -12.28 -13.66
N PHE A 324 -2.30 -12.37 -12.43
CA PHE A 324 -2.05 -13.64 -11.74
C PHE A 324 -3.31 -14.23 -11.09
N PHE A 325 -4.31 -13.40 -10.81
CA PHE A 325 -5.57 -13.86 -10.24
C PHE A 325 -6.40 -14.64 -11.24
N PRO A 326 -7.20 -15.62 -10.79
CA PRO A 326 -8.21 -16.23 -11.62
C PRO A 326 -9.33 -15.23 -11.93
N LYS A 327 -10.09 -15.44 -13.01
CA LYS A 327 -11.11 -14.49 -13.48
C LYS A 327 -12.24 -14.22 -12.47
N ASP A 328 -12.48 -15.14 -11.54
CA ASP A 328 -13.54 -15.07 -10.54
C ASP A 328 -13.09 -14.46 -9.19
N PHE A 329 -11.95 -13.80 -9.14
CA PHE A 329 -11.46 -13.19 -7.89
C PHE A 329 -12.36 -12.04 -7.42
N LEU A 330 -12.38 -11.83 -6.10
CA LEU A 330 -13.00 -10.67 -5.49
C LEU A 330 -11.96 -9.54 -5.36
N LEU A 331 -12.34 -8.34 -5.80
CA LEU A 331 -11.57 -7.13 -5.53
C LEU A 331 -12.19 -6.35 -4.37
N VAL A 332 -11.39 -6.04 -3.37
CA VAL A 332 -11.75 -5.15 -2.26
C VAL A 332 -10.87 -3.91 -2.33
N VAL A 333 -11.47 -2.74 -2.41
CA VAL A 333 -10.75 -1.46 -2.41
C VAL A 333 -10.98 -0.80 -1.06
N ASP A 334 -9.97 -0.90 -0.20
CA ASP A 334 -10.03 -0.32 1.14
C ASP A 334 -9.71 1.17 1.10
N GLU A 335 -10.36 1.94 1.98
CA GLU A 335 -10.39 3.40 1.98
C GLU A 335 -10.52 3.95 0.54
N SER A 336 -11.58 3.49 -0.15
CA SER A 336 -11.79 3.69 -1.60
C SER A 336 -11.74 5.14 -2.03
N HIS A 337 -12.19 6.06 -1.18
CA HIS A 337 -12.15 7.50 -1.40
C HIS A 337 -10.73 8.06 -1.57
N ALA A 338 -9.69 7.39 -1.05
CA ALA A 338 -8.28 7.72 -1.21
C ALA A 338 -7.62 6.82 -2.26
N THR A 339 -7.91 5.52 -2.24
CA THR A 339 -7.26 4.52 -3.10
C THR A 339 -7.58 4.70 -4.58
N LEU A 340 -8.85 4.98 -4.94
CA LEU A 340 -9.24 5.17 -6.35
C LEU A 340 -8.62 6.42 -6.99
N PRO A 341 -8.63 7.60 -6.35
CA PRO A 341 -7.92 8.77 -6.86
C PRO A 341 -6.43 8.53 -7.05
N GLN A 342 -5.76 7.81 -6.15
CA GLN A 342 -4.35 7.47 -6.26
C GLN A 342 -4.08 6.58 -7.47
N ILE A 343 -4.84 5.50 -7.66
CA ILE A 343 -4.75 4.65 -8.86
C ILE A 343 -4.90 5.49 -10.13
N ARG A 344 -5.85 6.42 -10.14
CA ARG A 344 -6.11 7.31 -11.28
C ARG A 344 -4.95 8.27 -11.56
N GLY A 345 -4.29 8.77 -10.52
CA GLY A 345 -3.18 9.75 -10.63
C GLY A 345 -1.85 9.15 -11.07
N MET A 346 -1.57 7.90 -10.70
CA MET A 346 -0.25 7.28 -10.88
C MET A 346 0.22 7.21 -12.33
N TYR A 347 -0.67 6.88 -13.26
CA TYR A 347 -0.33 6.81 -14.68
C TYR A 347 0.17 8.15 -15.25
N ALA A 348 -0.51 9.24 -14.93
CA ALA A 348 -0.17 10.56 -15.46
C ALA A 348 1.20 11.05 -14.96
N GLY A 349 1.50 10.84 -13.68
CA GLY A 349 2.78 11.21 -13.08
C GLY A 349 3.95 10.43 -13.69
N ASP A 350 3.84 9.09 -13.77
CA ASP A 350 4.88 8.25 -14.39
C ASP A 350 5.10 8.60 -15.87
N ARG A 351 4.02 8.83 -16.61
CA ARG A 351 4.06 9.20 -18.03
C ARG A 351 4.79 10.53 -18.25
N SER A 352 4.47 11.56 -17.46
CA SER A 352 5.11 12.89 -17.58
C SER A 352 6.62 12.80 -17.36
N ARG A 353 7.05 12.16 -16.29
CA ARG A 353 8.47 11.97 -15.96
C ARG A 353 9.22 11.21 -17.06
N LYS A 354 8.70 10.09 -17.51
CA LYS A 354 9.34 9.26 -18.55
C LYS A 354 9.36 9.92 -19.93
N THR A 355 8.35 10.73 -20.25
CA THR A 355 8.34 11.49 -21.52
C THR A 355 9.56 12.41 -21.60
N VAL A 356 9.89 13.12 -20.52
CA VAL A 356 11.08 13.97 -20.46
C VAL A 356 12.37 13.15 -20.66
N LEU A 357 12.49 11.99 -20.03
CA LEU A 357 13.66 11.10 -20.21
C LEU A 357 13.82 10.62 -21.65
N VAL A 358 12.72 10.29 -22.33
CA VAL A 358 12.71 9.85 -23.74
C VAL A 358 13.05 11.00 -24.69
N GLU A 359 12.48 12.19 -24.48
CA GLU A 359 12.73 13.37 -25.30
C GLU A 359 14.16 13.84 -25.27
N HIS A 360 14.83 13.66 -24.11
CA HIS A 360 16.22 14.07 -23.89
C HIS A 360 17.26 12.94 -24.03
N GLY A 361 16.86 11.79 -24.60
CA GLY A 361 17.76 10.70 -24.97
C GLY A 361 18.33 9.88 -23.80
N PHE A 362 17.67 9.88 -22.64
CA PHE A 362 18.03 9.03 -21.50
C PHE A 362 17.42 7.63 -21.60
N ARG A 363 16.23 7.51 -22.21
CA ARG A 363 15.54 6.22 -22.39
C ARG A 363 14.94 6.11 -23.79
N LEU A 364 14.78 4.85 -24.26
CA LEU A 364 14.08 4.54 -25.49
C LEU A 364 12.57 4.81 -25.36
N PRO A 365 11.83 5.05 -26.45
CA PRO A 365 10.37 5.21 -26.43
C PRO A 365 9.63 4.05 -25.74
N SER A 366 10.15 2.81 -25.86
CA SER A 366 9.61 1.63 -25.19
C SER A 366 9.56 1.73 -23.66
N ALA A 367 10.38 2.57 -23.04
CA ALA A 367 10.33 2.82 -21.59
C ALA A 367 8.98 3.41 -21.14
N LEU A 368 8.24 4.09 -22.03
CA LEU A 368 6.89 4.59 -21.78
C LEU A 368 5.86 3.46 -21.55
N ASP A 369 6.16 2.24 -22.00
CA ASP A 369 5.29 1.07 -21.84
C ASP A 369 5.59 0.25 -20.57
N ASN A 370 6.66 0.62 -19.82
CA ASN A 370 6.87 0.22 -18.44
C ASN A 370 6.18 1.24 -17.53
N ARG A 371 4.94 1.01 -17.23
CA ARG A 371 4.07 1.99 -16.57
C ARG A 371 3.04 1.29 -15.67
N PRO A 372 2.40 1.99 -14.74
CA PRO A 372 1.21 1.44 -14.09
C PRO A 372 0.05 1.32 -15.09
N LEU A 373 -0.96 0.54 -14.74
CA LEU A 373 -2.24 0.55 -15.45
C LEU A 373 -2.80 1.98 -15.46
N ASN A 374 -3.39 2.39 -16.58
CA ASN A 374 -4.28 3.54 -16.54
C ASN A 374 -5.61 3.16 -15.87
N PHE A 375 -6.45 4.16 -15.57
CA PHE A 375 -7.66 3.92 -14.82
C PHE A 375 -8.68 3.02 -15.56
N GLU A 376 -8.79 3.15 -16.88
CA GLU A 376 -9.67 2.32 -17.71
C GLU A 376 -9.18 0.86 -17.76
N GLU A 377 -7.86 0.66 -17.86
CA GLU A 377 -7.25 -0.67 -17.79
C GLU A 377 -7.46 -1.31 -16.41
N PHE A 378 -7.32 -0.54 -15.33
CA PHE A 378 -7.66 -1.01 -13.98
C PHE A 378 -9.14 -1.41 -13.88
N GLN A 379 -10.05 -0.57 -14.39
CA GLN A 379 -11.48 -0.90 -14.42
C GLN A 379 -11.77 -2.18 -15.21
N SER A 380 -11.04 -2.45 -16.30
CA SER A 380 -11.21 -3.68 -17.08
C SER A 380 -10.87 -4.98 -16.32
N HIS A 381 -10.12 -4.89 -15.23
CA HIS A 381 -9.85 -6.00 -14.32
C HIS A 381 -10.91 -6.15 -13.21
N GLN A 382 -11.81 -5.18 -13.06
CA GLN A 382 -12.87 -5.23 -12.05
C GLN A 382 -14.02 -6.10 -12.56
N HIS A 383 -14.22 -7.28 -11.95
CA HIS A 383 -15.39 -8.12 -12.22
C HIS A 383 -16.44 -7.95 -11.13
N GLN A 384 -16.08 -8.20 -9.88
CA GLN A 384 -16.89 -7.91 -8.71
C GLN A 384 -16.02 -7.20 -7.68
N THR A 385 -16.45 -6.02 -7.27
CA THR A 385 -15.67 -5.13 -6.41
C THR A 385 -16.51 -4.65 -5.23
N VAL A 386 -15.94 -4.74 -4.04
CA VAL A 386 -16.48 -4.11 -2.83
C VAL A 386 -15.59 -2.93 -2.45
N TYR A 387 -16.16 -1.74 -2.44
CA TYR A 387 -15.51 -0.52 -2.00
C TYR A 387 -15.77 -0.31 -0.52
N VAL A 388 -14.72 -0.24 0.27
CA VAL A 388 -14.80 -0.12 1.73
C VAL A 388 -14.33 1.27 2.15
N SER A 389 -15.19 2.04 2.82
CA SER A 389 -14.83 3.38 3.31
C SER A 389 -15.77 3.87 4.39
N ALA A 390 -15.29 4.73 5.28
CA ALA A 390 -16.13 5.52 6.20
C ALA A 390 -16.74 6.76 5.51
N THR A 391 -16.13 7.19 4.40
CA THR A 391 -16.48 8.39 3.63
C THR A 391 -16.34 8.12 2.13
N PRO A 392 -17.12 7.16 1.55
CA PRO A 392 -17.02 6.86 0.13
C PRO A 392 -17.28 8.11 -0.72
N ALA A 393 -16.58 8.25 -1.83
CA ALA A 393 -16.72 9.36 -2.76
C ALA A 393 -17.89 9.14 -3.74
N GLU A 394 -18.25 10.19 -4.48
CA GLU A 394 -19.36 10.13 -5.46
C GLU A 394 -19.14 9.04 -6.52
N LEU A 395 -17.90 8.81 -6.92
CA LEU A 395 -17.55 7.86 -7.98
C LEU A 395 -18.00 6.43 -7.66
N GLU A 396 -17.54 5.90 -6.51
CA GLU A 396 -17.90 4.54 -6.10
C GLU A 396 -19.36 4.42 -5.65
N LEU A 397 -19.92 5.49 -5.10
CA LEU A 397 -21.35 5.53 -4.78
C LEU A 397 -22.21 5.44 -6.05
N ASP A 398 -21.84 6.16 -7.11
CA ASP A 398 -22.58 6.12 -8.37
C ASP A 398 -22.49 4.76 -9.07
N TRP A 399 -21.35 4.08 -8.96
CA TRP A 399 -21.20 2.73 -9.51
C TRP A 399 -21.99 1.68 -8.72
N ALA A 400 -22.08 1.84 -7.41
CA ALA A 400 -22.67 0.84 -6.54
C ALA A 400 -24.18 1.03 -6.28
N LYS A 401 -24.75 2.21 -6.52
CA LYS A 401 -26.19 2.47 -6.26
C LYS A 401 -27.11 1.47 -6.97
N PRO A 402 -28.09 0.90 -6.26
CA PRO A 402 -28.49 1.15 -4.88
C PRO A 402 -27.80 0.24 -3.84
N HIS A 403 -26.75 -0.50 -4.18
CA HIS A 403 -26.13 -1.57 -3.39
C HIS A 403 -25.08 -1.02 -2.40
N ILE A 404 -25.55 -0.31 -1.38
CA ILE A 404 -24.73 0.26 -0.31
C ILE A 404 -25.11 -0.43 0.99
N ALA A 405 -24.16 -1.20 1.57
CA ALA A 405 -24.31 -1.77 2.90
C ALA A 405 -23.78 -0.78 3.93
N GLU A 406 -24.65 -0.36 4.88
CA GLU A 406 -24.25 0.52 5.96
C GLU A 406 -23.79 -0.27 7.19
N GLN A 407 -22.69 0.17 7.79
CA GLN A 407 -22.14 -0.38 9.03
C GLN A 407 -21.76 0.77 9.96
N ILE A 408 -22.74 1.37 10.58
CA ILE A 408 -22.61 2.57 11.42
C ILE A 408 -22.51 2.19 12.89
N VAL A 409 -23.25 1.18 13.33
CA VAL A 409 -23.26 0.73 14.71
C VAL A 409 -21.96 0.01 15.07
N ARG A 410 -21.28 0.53 16.10
CA ARG A 410 -20.11 -0.11 16.69
C ARG A 410 -20.53 -1.15 17.73
N PRO A 411 -20.01 -2.38 17.68
CA PRO A 411 -20.30 -3.40 18.70
C PRO A 411 -19.93 -2.99 20.13
N THR A 412 -18.99 -2.06 20.28
CA THR A 412 -18.54 -1.51 21.57
C THR A 412 -19.54 -0.55 22.21
N GLY A 413 -20.56 -0.11 21.48
CA GLY A 413 -21.50 0.91 21.90
C GLY A 413 -20.98 2.34 21.85
N LEU A 414 -19.71 2.54 21.44
CA LEU A 414 -19.09 3.87 21.39
C LEU A 414 -19.77 4.76 20.35
N VAL A 415 -20.14 5.95 20.77
CA VAL A 415 -20.82 6.95 19.93
C VAL A 415 -19.81 7.83 19.21
N ASP A 416 -20.18 8.40 18.07
CA ASP A 416 -19.38 9.45 17.42
C ASP A 416 -19.16 10.62 18.40
N PRO A 417 -18.00 11.28 18.39
CA PRO A 417 -17.68 12.34 19.33
C PRO A 417 -18.63 13.53 19.21
N GLU A 418 -18.84 14.21 20.32
CA GLU A 418 -19.59 15.46 20.33
C GLU A 418 -18.79 16.58 19.66
N ILE A 419 -19.44 17.33 18.76
CA ILE A 419 -18.82 18.39 17.98
C ILE A 419 -19.27 19.75 18.50
N THR A 420 -18.31 20.58 18.91
CA THR A 420 -18.55 21.96 19.35
C THR A 420 -17.82 22.93 18.43
N VAL A 421 -18.53 23.96 17.97
CA VAL A 421 -17.93 25.05 17.18
C VAL A 421 -17.68 26.23 18.10
N ARG A 422 -16.44 26.76 18.08
CA ARG A 422 -16.00 27.92 18.88
C ARG A 422 -15.41 29.00 17.96
N PRO A 423 -15.45 30.28 18.36
CA PRO A 423 -14.94 31.38 17.54
C PRO A 423 -13.41 31.31 17.36
N LEU A 424 -12.91 31.83 16.23
CA LEU A 424 -11.46 31.92 15.97
C LEU A 424 -10.77 32.87 16.96
N LYS A 425 -11.45 33.92 17.38
CA LYS A 425 -10.90 34.89 18.35
C LYS A 425 -10.68 34.23 19.70
N GLY A 426 -9.43 34.15 20.15
CA GLY A 426 -9.05 33.51 21.41
C GLY A 426 -8.90 31.99 21.31
N GLN A 427 -8.87 31.42 20.10
CA GLN A 427 -8.77 29.96 19.89
C GLN A 427 -7.55 29.33 20.59
N ILE A 428 -6.42 30.04 20.68
CA ILE A 428 -5.20 29.49 21.30
C ILE A 428 -5.35 29.44 22.83
N ASP A 429 -5.88 30.49 23.46
CA ASP A 429 -6.10 30.53 24.92
C ASP A 429 -7.13 29.46 25.33
N ASP A 430 -8.20 29.30 24.58
CA ASP A 430 -9.22 28.28 24.78
C ASP A 430 -8.64 26.86 24.59
N LEU A 431 -7.84 26.64 23.55
CA LEU A 431 -7.16 25.37 23.30
C LEU A 431 -6.23 24.98 24.47
N ILE A 432 -5.48 25.94 25.01
CA ILE A 432 -4.58 25.71 26.15
C ILE A 432 -5.35 25.20 27.36
N GLU A 433 -6.48 25.82 27.67
CA GLU A 433 -7.33 25.39 28.80
C GLU A 433 -7.86 23.98 28.58
N GLU A 434 -8.32 23.65 27.37
CA GLU A 434 -8.77 22.30 27.02
C GLU A 434 -7.64 21.26 27.08
N CYS A 435 -6.44 21.61 26.63
CA CYS A 435 -5.27 20.75 26.74
C CYS A 435 -4.92 20.45 28.20
N ARG A 436 -4.98 21.45 29.09
CA ARG A 436 -4.73 21.27 30.52
C ARG A 436 -5.76 20.35 31.16
N GLN A 437 -7.05 20.56 30.87
CA GLN A 437 -8.12 19.72 31.39
C GLN A 437 -7.95 18.24 30.97
N CYS A 438 -7.59 17.99 29.71
CA CYS A 438 -7.31 16.64 29.21
C CYS A 438 -6.06 16.03 29.88
N ALA A 439 -4.99 16.81 30.06
CA ALA A 439 -3.77 16.35 30.71
C ALA A 439 -4.02 15.97 32.18
N ASP A 440 -4.80 16.78 32.92
CA ASP A 440 -5.21 16.49 34.29
C ASP A 440 -6.05 15.21 34.40
N ALA A 441 -6.89 14.93 33.37
CA ALA A 441 -7.66 13.70 33.24
C ALA A 441 -6.84 12.51 32.72
N LYS A 442 -5.54 12.70 32.36
CA LYS A 442 -4.66 11.72 31.70
C LYS A 442 -5.18 11.26 30.34
N GLU A 443 -5.92 12.10 29.66
CA GLU A 443 -6.43 11.92 28.31
C GLU A 443 -5.45 12.57 27.31
N ARG A 444 -5.54 12.16 26.03
CA ARG A 444 -4.66 12.68 24.95
C ARG A 444 -5.42 13.61 24.04
N VAL A 445 -4.68 14.58 23.49
CA VAL A 445 -5.22 15.62 22.61
C VAL A 445 -4.51 15.59 21.27
N LEU A 446 -5.27 15.65 20.19
CA LEU A 446 -4.77 15.89 18.84
C LEU A 446 -5.17 17.30 18.39
N VAL A 447 -4.22 18.07 17.89
CA VAL A 447 -4.45 19.42 17.36
C VAL A 447 -4.03 19.48 15.90
N THR A 448 -4.95 19.89 15.01
CA THR A 448 -4.63 20.03 13.58
C THR A 448 -4.56 21.48 13.16
N THR A 449 -3.48 21.83 12.45
CA THR A 449 -3.23 23.14 11.86
C THR A 449 -3.28 23.06 10.33
N LEU A 450 -3.15 24.19 9.63
CA LEU A 450 -3.14 24.27 8.16
C LEU A 450 -1.74 24.25 7.57
N THR A 451 -0.73 24.72 8.31
CA THR A 451 0.64 24.83 7.81
C THR A 451 1.66 24.28 8.78
N LYS A 452 2.83 23.85 8.27
CA LYS A 452 3.98 23.40 9.06
C LYS A 452 4.42 24.48 10.05
N ARG A 453 4.57 25.69 9.54
CA ARG A 453 4.97 26.85 10.34
C ARG A 453 4.03 27.08 11.52
N THR A 454 2.72 27.05 11.29
CA THR A 454 1.72 27.23 12.37
C THR A 454 1.80 26.09 13.39
N ALA A 455 2.06 24.84 12.94
CA ALA A 455 2.23 23.71 13.85
C ALA A 455 3.48 23.85 14.72
N GLU A 456 4.61 24.28 14.15
CA GLU A 456 5.86 24.53 14.86
C GLU A 456 5.70 25.67 15.87
N GLU A 457 5.24 26.84 15.42
CA GLU A 457 5.02 28.00 16.29
C GLU A 457 4.06 27.69 17.45
N LEU A 458 2.98 26.94 17.20
CA LEU A 458 2.05 26.52 18.23
C LEU A 458 2.68 25.53 19.22
N THR A 459 3.47 24.58 18.74
CA THR A 459 4.16 23.59 19.59
C THR A 459 5.15 24.27 20.51
N ASP A 460 5.95 25.19 19.99
CA ASP A 460 6.93 25.93 20.79
C ASP A 460 6.24 26.79 21.85
N TYR A 461 5.16 27.47 21.48
CA TYR A 461 4.38 28.26 22.44
C TYR A 461 3.74 27.39 23.53
N LEU A 462 3.12 26.26 23.18
CA LEU A 462 2.56 25.33 24.17
C LEU A 462 3.63 24.78 25.13
N ARG A 463 4.83 24.52 24.61
CA ARG A 463 5.96 24.03 25.41
C ARG A 463 6.46 25.11 26.38
N GLU A 464 6.57 26.37 25.93
CA GLU A 464 6.98 27.51 26.78
C GLU A 464 6.04 27.72 27.98
N ILE A 465 4.75 27.48 27.82
CA ILE A 465 3.75 27.60 28.90
C ILE A 465 3.57 26.31 29.73
N GLY A 466 4.43 25.31 29.50
CA GLY A 466 4.50 24.10 30.32
C GLY A 466 3.54 22.99 29.91
N VAL A 467 2.95 23.04 28.71
CA VAL A 467 2.16 21.91 28.17
C VAL A 467 3.11 20.86 27.60
N ASN A 468 2.89 19.59 27.94
CA ASN A 468 3.69 18.48 27.46
C ASN A 468 3.27 18.11 26.03
N VAL A 469 3.95 18.66 25.03
CA VAL A 469 3.54 18.66 23.61
C VAL A 469 4.67 18.18 22.72
N ARG A 470 4.30 17.42 21.68
CA ARG A 470 5.14 17.14 20.52
C ARG A 470 4.42 17.53 19.23
N TYR A 471 5.20 17.73 18.16
CA TYR A 471 4.62 17.95 16.86
C TYR A 471 5.02 16.85 15.86
N LEU A 472 4.16 16.63 14.88
CA LEU A 472 4.35 15.64 13.84
C LEU A 472 4.19 16.30 12.47
N HIS A 473 5.19 16.15 11.59
CA HIS A 473 5.18 16.67 10.22
C HIS A 473 5.62 15.61 9.20
N SER A 474 5.60 15.98 7.91
CA SER A 474 5.93 15.11 6.80
C SER A 474 7.37 14.61 6.77
N ASP A 475 8.31 15.40 7.32
CA ASP A 475 9.75 15.13 7.23
C ASP A 475 10.27 14.24 8.39
N ILE A 476 9.40 13.86 9.32
CA ILE A 476 9.71 12.90 10.39
C ILE A 476 9.71 11.51 9.78
N ASP A 477 10.83 10.79 9.96
CA ASP A 477 10.94 9.43 9.47
C ASP A 477 9.93 8.49 10.13
N ALA A 478 9.75 7.34 9.51
CA ALA A 478 8.77 6.37 9.93
C ALA A 478 9.00 5.79 11.32
N LEU A 479 10.23 5.55 11.67
CA LEU A 479 10.58 4.99 12.98
C LEU A 479 10.28 6.02 14.07
N GLU A 480 10.71 7.26 13.86
CA GLU A 480 10.44 8.35 14.79
C GLU A 480 8.93 8.63 14.91
N ARG A 481 8.17 8.54 13.79
CA ARG A 481 6.71 8.66 13.82
C ARG A 481 6.04 7.59 14.68
N VAL A 482 6.44 6.33 14.54
CA VAL A 482 5.93 5.23 15.37
C VAL A 482 6.29 5.44 16.84
N GLU A 483 7.50 5.91 17.14
CA GLU A 483 7.93 6.23 18.48
C GLU A 483 7.14 7.39 19.11
N ILE A 484 6.89 8.46 18.35
CA ILE A 484 6.05 9.59 18.79
C ILE A 484 4.63 9.11 19.13
N LEU A 485 4.01 8.31 18.28
CA LEU A 485 2.67 7.79 18.51
C LEU A 485 2.62 6.83 19.71
N ARG A 486 3.64 5.98 19.86
CA ARG A 486 3.79 5.10 21.04
C ARG A 486 3.99 5.90 22.32
N ALA A 487 4.81 6.94 22.29
CA ALA A 487 5.03 7.84 23.41
C ALA A 487 3.74 8.59 23.82
N LEU A 488 2.92 9.04 22.83
CA LEU A 488 1.59 9.61 23.08
C LEU A 488 0.69 8.59 23.80
N ARG A 489 0.63 7.36 23.33
CA ARG A 489 -0.18 6.30 23.92
C ARG A 489 0.29 5.95 25.34
N LYS A 490 1.59 5.90 25.59
CA LYS A 490 2.18 5.67 26.92
C LYS A 490 1.94 6.82 27.90
N GLY A 491 1.70 8.02 27.39
CA GLY A 491 1.53 9.22 28.18
C GLY A 491 2.83 9.93 28.51
N ASP A 492 3.86 9.72 27.71
CA ASP A 492 5.12 10.46 27.83
C ASP A 492 4.93 11.94 27.50
N PHE A 493 3.87 12.27 26.75
CA PHE A 493 3.36 13.61 26.49
C PHE A 493 1.84 13.57 26.24
N ASP A 494 1.14 14.73 26.31
CA ASP A 494 -0.30 14.80 26.36
C ASP A 494 -0.92 15.34 25.06
N VAL A 495 -0.20 16.19 24.33
CA VAL A 495 -0.70 16.91 23.16
C VAL A 495 0.16 16.61 21.94
N LEU A 496 -0.46 16.20 20.83
CA LEU A 496 0.18 16.03 19.55
C LEU A 496 -0.36 17.08 18.56
N VAL A 497 0.51 17.93 18.03
CA VAL A 497 0.17 18.95 17.04
C VAL A 497 0.66 18.52 15.66
N GLY A 498 -0.11 18.79 14.60
CA GLY A 498 0.35 18.54 13.23
C GLY A 498 -0.61 19.04 12.16
N ILE A 499 -0.20 18.94 10.91
CA ILE A 499 -0.97 19.42 9.76
C ILE A 499 -2.01 18.39 9.33
N ASN A 500 -1.55 17.21 9.00
CA ASN A 500 -2.36 16.08 8.55
C ASN A 500 -2.03 14.84 9.42
N LEU A 501 -2.28 14.98 10.73
CA LEU A 501 -1.93 13.98 11.74
C LEU A 501 -2.55 12.60 11.47
N LEU A 502 -3.47 12.52 10.52
CA LEU A 502 -4.55 11.56 10.65
C LEU A 502 -4.87 10.87 9.34
N ARG A 503 -3.83 10.60 8.55
CA ARG A 503 -3.96 9.61 7.49
C ARG A 503 -4.34 8.26 8.11
N GLU A 504 -5.09 7.46 7.39
CA GLU A 504 -5.71 6.20 7.80
C GLU A 504 -4.67 5.26 8.46
N GLY A 505 -5.15 4.39 9.33
CA GLY A 505 -4.33 3.36 9.97
C GLY A 505 -3.83 3.65 11.39
N LEU A 506 -4.05 4.85 11.98
CA LEU A 506 -3.68 5.13 13.36
C LEU A 506 -4.80 4.74 14.34
N ASP A 507 -4.50 3.83 15.23
CA ASP A 507 -5.38 3.43 16.34
C ASP A 507 -4.90 4.07 17.65
N LEU A 508 -5.57 5.14 18.08
CA LEU A 508 -5.25 5.94 19.27
C LEU A 508 -6.45 5.98 20.23
N PRO A 509 -6.76 4.88 20.92
CA PRO A 509 -7.93 4.81 21.81
C PRO A 509 -7.85 5.75 23.01
N GLU A 510 -6.68 6.29 23.33
CA GLU A 510 -6.44 7.21 24.44
C GLU A 510 -6.79 8.67 24.11
N VAL A 511 -7.09 8.98 22.83
CA VAL A 511 -7.43 10.33 22.37
C VAL A 511 -8.87 10.67 22.71
N ALA A 512 -9.05 11.63 23.63
CA ALA A 512 -10.36 12.15 24.04
C ALA A 512 -10.75 13.44 23.34
N LEU A 513 -9.77 14.26 22.94
CA LEU A 513 -10.01 15.53 22.28
C LEU A 513 -9.30 15.64 20.93
N VAL A 514 -10.06 16.05 19.92
CA VAL A 514 -9.52 16.50 18.63
C VAL A 514 -9.87 17.97 18.44
N ALA A 515 -8.86 18.84 18.37
CA ALA A 515 -9.02 20.26 18.12
C ALA A 515 -8.60 20.61 16.69
N ILE A 516 -9.48 21.27 15.95
CA ILE A 516 -9.25 21.66 14.56
C ILE A 516 -9.22 23.18 14.48
N LEU A 517 -8.03 23.74 14.32
CA LEU A 517 -7.84 25.20 14.17
C LEU A 517 -8.21 25.62 12.75
N ASP A 518 -8.68 26.86 12.59
CA ASP A 518 -9.04 27.44 11.30
C ASP A 518 -9.96 26.49 10.47
N ALA A 519 -10.97 25.93 11.09
CA ALA A 519 -11.83 24.92 10.47
C ALA A 519 -12.71 25.49 9.34
N ASP A 520 -12.91 26.80 9.27
CA ASP A 520 -13.64 27.51 8.22
C ASP A 520 -12.81 27.85 6.97
N LYS A 521 -11.53 27.58 6.97
CA LYS A 521 -10.67 27.75 5.79
C LYS A 521 -10.88 26.56 4.85
N GLU A 522 -11.92 26.65 4.00
CA GLU A 522 -12.23 25.57 3.06
C GLU A 522 -11.05 25.20 2.18
N GLY A 523 -10.78 23.90 2.05
CA GLY A 523 -9.71 23.32 1.26
C GLY A 523 -9.62 21.82 1.54
N PHE A 524 -8.65 21.15 0.97
CA PHE A 524 -8.45 19.70 1.12
C PHE A 524 -8.41 19.27 2.60
N LEU A 525 -7.62 19.96 3.45
CA LEU A 525 -7.47 19.63 4.87
C LEU A 525 -8.71 19.95 5.73
N ARG A 526 -9.69 20.66 5.18
CA ARG A 526 -10.94 21.07 5.85
C ARG A 526 -12.18 20.66 5.05
N SER A 527 -12.03 19.72 4.10
CA SER A 527 -13.16 19.07 3.43
C SER A 527 -14.00 18.27 4.43
N ALA A 528 -15.26 18.00 4.12
CA ALA A 528 -16.14 17.19 4.97
C ALA A 528 -15.52 15.81 5.27
N THR A 529 -14.92 15.16 4.26
CA THR A 529 -14.20 13.90 4.40
C THR A 529 -13.05 14.01 5.41
N SER A 530 -12.20 15.04 5.27
CA SER A 530 -11.07 15.25 6.18
C SER A 530 -11.53 15.52 7.62
N LEU A 531 -12.59 16.32 7.82
CA LEU A 531 -13.17 16.59 9.14
C LEU A 531 -13.73 15.31 9.79
N ILE A 532 -14.46 14.48 9.03
CA ILE A 532 -15.01 13.20 9.51
C ILE A 532 -13.89 12.24 9.90
N GLN A 533 -12.85 12.11 9.08
CA GLN A 533 -11.70 11.24 9.33
C GLN A 533 -10.94 11.67 10.59
N THR A 534 -10.71 12.97 10.72
CA THR A 534 -10.04 13.58 11.87
C THR A 534 -10.82 13.38 13.15
N ALA A 535 -12.12 13.67 13.15
CA ALA A 535 -13.02 13.46 14.26
C ALA A 535 -13.11 11.98 14.69
N GLY A 536 -13.05 11.07 13.72
CA GLY A 536 -13.08 9.63 13.95
C GLY A 536 -11.96 9.12 14.86
N ARG A 537 -10.89 9.89 15.08
CA ARG A 537 -9.81 9.54 16.03
C ARG A 537 -10.26 9.62 17.49
N ALA A 538 -11.16 10.52 17.84
CA ALA A 538 -11.76 10.57 19.16
C ALA A 538 -12.95 9.60 19.34
N ALA A 539 -13.40 8.92 18.30
CA ALA A 539 -14.57 8.03 18.35
C ALA A 539 -14.33 6.70 19.08
N ARG A 540 -13.12 6.45 19.57
CA ARG A 540 -12.74 5.26 20.36
C ARG A 540 -12.64 5.50 21.85
N HIS A 541 -12.82 6.75 22.26
CA HIS A 541 -12.81 7.17 23.66
C HIS A 541 -14.24 7.48 24.15
N LEU A 542 -14.54 7.08 25.39
CA LEU A 542 -15.87 7.32 25.99
C LEU A 542 -16.22 8.82 26.03
N ASN A 543 -15.23 9.66 26.37
CA ASN A 543 -15.37 11.10 26.47
C ASN A 543 -14.93 11.80 25.16
N GLY A 544 -15.02 11.10 24.02
CA GLY A 544 -14.58 11.63 22.74
C GLY A 544 -15.31 12.92 22.36
N ARG A 545 -14.55 13.99 22.08
CA ARG A 545 -15.10 15.29 21.67
C ARG A 545 -14.22 15.96 20.61
N VAL A 546 -14.85 16.81 19.80
CA VAL A 546 -14.21 17.56 18.72
C VAL A 546 -14.50 19.04 18.88
N LEU A 547 -13.45 19.85 18.86
CA LEU A 547 -13.56 21.31 18.82
C LEU A 547 -13.20 21.82 17.45
N LEU A 548 -14.11 22.56 16.83
CA LEU A 548 -13.88 23.28 15.58
C LEU A 548 -13.75 24.77 15.89
N TYR A 549 -12.62 25.37 15.61
CA TYR A 549 -12.47 26.80 15.69
C TYR A 549 -12.81 27.41 14.34
N ALA A 550 -13.94 28.12 14.26
CA ALA A 550 -14.51 28.67 13.05
C ALA A 550 -15.42 29.84 13.34
N ASP A 551 -15.32 30.91 12.55
CA ASP A 551 -16.26 32.03 12.59
C ASP A 551 -17.41 31.83 11.59
N GLU A 552 -17.19 31.05 10.53
CA GLU A 552 -18.17 30.77 9.48
C GLU A 552 -18.53 29.28 9.43
N MET A 553 -19.86 29.01 9.28
CA MET A 553 -20.37 27.65 9.08
C MET A 553 -20.29 27.28 7.59
N THR A 554 -19.15 26.77 7.16
CA THR A 554 -18.91 26.36 5.77
C THR A 554 -19.78 25.17 5.36
N ARG A 555 -19.83 24.88 4.05
CA ARG A 555 -20.53 23.71 3.52
C ARG A 555 -19.95 22.41 4.10
N SER A 556 -18.64 22.32 4.19
CA SER A 556 -17.92 21.16 4.72
C SER A 556 -18.23 20.92 6.20
N ILE A 557 -18.24 21.97 7.03
CA ILE A 557 -18.59 21.88 8.44
C ILE A 557 -20.04 21.42 8.61
N LYS A 558 -20.99 21.99 7.86
CA LYS A 558 -22.41 21.60 7.92
C LYS A 558 -22.61 20.13 7.55
N GLN A 559 -21.98 19.68 6.47
CA GLN A 559 -22.04 18.28 6.04
C GLN A 559 -21.44 17.34 7.08
N PHE A 560 -20.28 17.69 7.65
CA PHE A 560 -19.66 16.93 8.74
C PHE A 560 -20.58 16.79 9.94
N MET A 561 -21.12 17.90 10.45
CA MET A 561 -22.02 17.89 11.61
C MET A 561 -23.30 17.07 11.35
N THR A 562 -23.89 17.18 10.17
CA THR A 562 -25.07 16.41 9.79
C THR A 562 -24.77 14.92 9.76
N THR A 563 -23.64 14.52 9.13
CA THR A 563 -23.26 13.11 9.03
C THR A 563 -22.91 12.52 10.40
N SER A 564 -22.14 13.24 11.22
CA SER A 564 -21.76 12.77 12.56
C SER A 564 -22.98 12.73 13.51
N GLY A 565 -23.89 13.69 13.40
CA GLY A 565 -25.17 13.69 14.14
C GLY A 565 -26.01 12.45 13.82
N TYR A 566 -26.22 12.16 12.54
CA TYR A 566 -26.93 10.95 12.11
C TYR A 566 -26.31 9.65 12.66
N ARG A 567 -24.98 9.53 12.57
CA ARG A 567 -24.25 8.36 13.09
C ARG A 567 -24.39 8.23 14.61
N ARG A 568 -24.32 9.35 15.30
CA ARG A 568 -24.46 9.42 16.76
C ARG A 568 -25.87 8.99 17.20
N ASP A 569 -26.91 9.51 16.56
CA ASP A 569 -28.29 9.19 16.88
C ASP A 569 -28.59 7.71 16.64
N LYS A 570 -28.17 7.14 15.51
CA LYS A 570 -28.32 5.72 15.18
C LYS A 570 -27.62 4.81 16.21
N GLN A 571 -26.41 5.19 16.66
CA GLN A 571 -25.70 4.44 17.71
C GLN A 571 -26.41 4.52 19.06
N LEU A 572 -26.90 5.69 19.46
CA LEU A 572 -27.61 5.88 20.72
C LEU A 572 -28.92 5.09 20.75
N GLU A 573 -29.66 5.11 19.65
CA GLU A 573 -30.91 4.34 19.50
C GLU A 573 -30.63 2.84 19.66
N HIS A 574 -29.63 2.31 18.95
CA HIS A 574 -29.21 0.91 19.07
C HIS A 574 -28.75 0.54 20.48
N ASN A 575 -27.97 1.42 21.14
CA ASN A 575 -27.54 1.19 22.52
C ASN A 575 -28.72 1.10 23.49
N ALA A 576 -29.73 1.97 23.29
CA ALA A 576 -30.95 1.99 24.13
C ALA A 576 -31.82 0.74 23.91
N GLU A 577 -31.97 0.28 22.65
CA GLU A 577 -32.76 -0.91 22.33
C GLU A 577 -32.14 -2.21 22.87
N HIS A 578 -30.80 -2.29 22.91
CA HIS A 578 -30.08 -3.50 23.29
C HIS A 578 -29.44 -3.43 24.70
N ASP A 579 -29.74 -2.38 25.47
CA ASP A 579 -29.18 -2.13 26.83
C ASP A 579 -27.64 -2.19 26.85
N ILE A 580 -27.01 -1.60 25.80
CA ILE A 580 -25.55 -1.58 25.65
C ILE A 580 -24.98 -0.37 26.39
N THR A 581 -24.11 -0.63 27.36
CA THR A 581 -23.30 0.43 27.98
C THR A 581 -21.99 0.58 27.20
N PRO A 582 -21.68 1.77 26.64
CA PRO A 582 -20.46 2.00 25.89
C PRO A 582 -19.22 1.70 26.73
N LYS A 583 -18.21 1.06 26.12
CA LYS A 583 -16.93 0.74 26.76
C LYS A 583 -15.79 1.23 25.89
N SER A 584 -14.84 1.96 26.50
CA SER A 584 -13.59 2.33 25.81
C SER A 584 -12.85 1.09 25.35
N VAL A 585 -12.28 1.16 24.16
CA VAL A 585 -11.41 0.11 23.64
C VAL A 585 -10.07 0.25 24.36
N SER A 586 -9.69 -0.74 25.17
CA SER A 586 -8.33 -0.83 25.72
C SER A 586 -7.53 -1.80 24.85
N ARG A 587 -6.51 -1.32 24.16
CA ARG A 587 -5.51 -2.15 23.50
C ARG A 587 -4.22 -2.05 24.32
N ALA A 588 -3.64 -3.19 24.70
CA ALA A 588 -2.34 -3.20 25.37
C ALA A 588 -1.34 -2.40 24.53
N VAL A 589 -0.64 -1.46 25.14
CA VAL A 589 0.53 -0.83 24.51
C VAL A 589 1.58 -1.94 24.47
N GLU A 590 1.94 -2.40 23.27
CA GLU A 590 2.93 -3.46 23.11
C GLU A 590 4.25 -3.00 23.76
N GLU A 591 4.62 -3.66 24.87
CA GLU A 591 5.93 -3.53 25.46
C GLU A 591 6.93 -4.23 24.55
N SER A 592 8.12 -3.63 24.43
CA SER A 592 9.24 -4.00 23.56
C SER A 592 9.25 -5.45 23.02
N LEU A 593 9.59 -5.58 21.78
CA LEU A 593 9.77 -6.73 20.88
C LEU A 593 10.51 -7.99 21.40
N GLY A 594 10.44 -8.28 22.70
CA GLY A 594 11.19 -9.39 23.30
C GLY A 594 10.41 -10.70 23.51
N ASP A 595 9.08 -10.70 23.56
CA ASP A 595 8.38 -11.84 24.17
C ASP A 595 7.10 -12.37 23.47
N ARG A 596 6.85 -12.10 22.21
CA ARG A 596 5.77 -12.81 21.45
C ARG A 596 6.21 -13.21 20.06
N GLN A 597 6.31 -14.52 19.87
CA GLN A 597 6.82 -15.21 18.70
C GLN A 597 5.94 -15.03 17.44
N ASP A 598 6.63 -14.78 16.35
CA ASP A 598 6.46 -15.12 14.94
C ASP A 598 5.51 -14.35 14.01
N THR A 599 4.35 -13.86 14.36
CA THR A 599 3.44 -13.24 13.35
C THR A 599 3.16 -11.76 13.58
N THR A 600 3.06 -11.33 14.84
CA THR A 600 2.86 -9.92 15.20
C THR A 600 4.15 -9.12 15.01
N ASP A 601 5.31 -9.77 15.22
CA ASP A 601 6.62 -9.16 15.06
C ASP A 601 6.93 -8.84 13.59
N LYS A 602 6.53 -9.69 12.64
CA LYS A 602 6.69 -9.44 11.20
C LYS A 602 5.84 -8.27 10.72
N ALA A 603 4.59 -8.16 11.16
CA ALA A 603 3.74 -7.05 10.82
C ALA A 603 4.25 -5.73 11.44
N THR A 604 4.79 -5.78 12.66
CA THR A 604 5.39 -4.62 13.33
C THR A 604 6.72 -4.22 12.68
N MET A 605 7.52 -5.19 12.21
CA MET A 605 8.72 -4.94 11.43
C MET A 605 8.38 -4.30 10.07
N LEU A 606 7.36 -4.81 9.38
CA LEU A 606 6.85 -4.24 8.14
C LEU A 606 6.28 -2.82 8.33
N LEU A 607 5.64 -2.55 9.47
CA LEU A 607 5.19 -1.21 9.83
C LEU A 607 6.36 -0.24 10.05
N ARG A 608 7.48 -0.71 10.58
CA ARG A 608 8.70 0.09 10.77
C ARG A 608 9.36 0.46 9.43
N GLU A 609 9.36 -0.45 8.47
CA GLU A 609 10.04 -0.29 7.18
C GLU A 609 9.21 0.47 6.13
N SER A 610 7.91 0.72 6.35
CA SER A 610 6.99 1.11 5.28
C SER A 610 6.69 2.61 5.14
N SER A 611 7.30 3.50 5.92
CA SER A 611 6.80 4.89 6.06
C SER A 611 7.67 6.00 5.47
N GLU A 612 8.64 5.73 4.59
CA GLU A 612 9.49 6.79 4.02
C GLU A 612 8.96 7.39 2.71
N ASN A 613 8.97 8.72 2.64
CA ASN A 613 8.89 9.62 1.45
C ASN A 613 7.68 9.55 0.49
N PHE A 614 6.69 8.69 0.69
CA PHE A 614 5.53 8.64 -0.22
C PHE A 614 4.51 9.77 0.03
N ASP A 615 4.47 10.27 1.25
CA ASP A 615 3.42 11.17 1.74
C ASP A 615 3.40 12.57 1.10
N VAL A 616 4.56 13.17 0.85
CA VAL A 616 4.63 14.56 0.35
C VAL A 616 4.38 14.61 -1.17
N THR A 617 4.86 13.61 -1.90
CA THR A 617 4.64 13.52 -3.35
C THR A 617 3.15 13.30 -3.68
N GLU A 618 2.44 12.52 -2.87
CA GLU A 618 1.00 12.28 -3.02
C GLU A 618 0.19 13.55 -2.71
N MET A 619 0.57 14.28 -1.66
CA MET A 619 -0.06 15.56 -1.30
C MET A 619 0.14 16.63 -2.38
N ILE A 620 1.32 16.67 -3.00
CA ILE A 620 1.59 17.54 -4.16
C ILE A 620 0.67 17.17 -5.33
N LEU A 621 0.53 15.90 -5.67
CA LEU A 621 -0.31 15.43 -6.76
C LEU A 621 -1.80 15.74 -6.55
N GLU A 622 -2.30 15.62 -5.31
CA GLU A 622 -3.68 15.98 -4.98
C GLU A 622 -3.92 17.49 -5.06
N LEU A 623 -3.01 18.28 -4.50
CA LEU A 623 -3.08 19.75 -4.57
C LEU A 623 -2.97 20.26 -6.01
N GLU A 624 -2.12 19.66 -6.85
CA GLU A 624 -2.05 19.99 -8.28
C GLU A 624 -3.35 19.69 -9.02
N LYS A 625 -4.00 18.58 -8.68
CA LYS A 625 -5.30 18.20 -9.25
C LYS A 625 -6.42 19.14 -8.82
N GLU A 626 -6.46 19.53 -7.54
CA GLU A 626 -7.43 20.51 -7.05
C GLU A 626 -7.18 21.90 -7.67
N MET A 627 -5.92 22.28 -7.83
CA MET A 627 -5.53 23.51 -8.49
C MET A 627 -6.02 23.57 -9.95
N LEU A 628 -5.84 22.48 -10.69
CA LEU A 628 -6.32 22.38 -12.07
C LEU A 628 -7.84 22.40 -12.14
N ALA A 629 -8.52 21.69 -11.24
CA ALA A 629 -9.99 21.68 -11.18
C ALA A 629 -10.57 23.06 -10.79
N ALA A 630 -9.90 23.80 -9.91
CA ALA A 630 -10.28 25.17 -9.56
C ALA A 630 -10.03 26.13 -10.75
N ALA A 631 -8.94 25.94 -11.48
CA ALA A 631 -8.63 26.72 -12.68
C ALA A 631 -9.67 26.46 -13.81
N GLU A 632 -10.08 25.22 -14.02
CA GLU A 632 -11.15 24.86 -15.00
C GLU A 632 -12.50 25.49 -14.62
N LYS A 633 -12.79 25.62 -13.32
CA LYS A 633 -14.00 26.29 -12.81
C LYS A 633 -13.88 27.80 -12.73
N LEU A 634 -12.75 28.40 -13.21
CA LEU A 634 -12.44 29.83 -13.17
C LEU A 634 -12.34 30.41 -11.75
N GLU A 635 -12.09 29.59 -10.75
CA GLU A 635 -11.86 29.96 -9.34
C GLU A 635 -10.39 30.34 -9.14
N PHE A 636 -9.93 31.42 -9.78
CA PHE A 636 -8.51 31.79 -9.88
C PHE A 636 -7.85 32.11 -8.52
N GLU A 637 -8.56 32.64 -7.55
CA GLU A 637 -8.02 32.87 -6.20
C GLU A 637 -7.70 31.55 -5.49
N LYS A 638 -8.60 30.57 -5.59
CA LYS A 638 -8.40 29.24 -5.04
C LYS A 638 -7.27 28.50 -5.75
N ALA A 639 -7.22 28.57 -7.07
CA ALA A 639 -6.15 27.96 -7.87
C ALA A 639 -4.78 28.58 -7.54
N SER A 640 -4.72 29.89 -7.26
CA SER A 640 -3.48 30.57 -6.85
C SER A 640 -3.01 30.13 -5.46
N LEU A 641 -3.91 30.01 -4.49
CA LEU A 641 -3.61 29.51 -3.15
C LEU A 641 -3.08 28.06 -3.18
N LEU A 642 -3.73 27.20 -3.93
CA LEU A 642 -3.30 25.80 -4.11
C LEU A 642 -1.94 25.71 -4.81
N ARG A 643 -1.69 26.55 -5.82
CA ARG A 643 -0.39 26.65 -6.49
C ARG A 643 0.72 27.05 -5.51
N ASP A 644 0.45 28.01 -4.64
CA ASP A 644 1.44 28.48 -3.67
C ASP A 644 1.74 27.40 -2.62
N GLN A 645 0.74 26.61 -2.21
CA GLN A 645 0.92 25.42 -1.36
C GLN A 645 1.75 24.33 -2.06
N VAL A 646 1.45 24.01 -3.33
CA VAL A 646 2.24 23.07 -4.14
C VAL A 646 3.69 23.51 -4.27
N ASN A 647 3.92 24.81 -4.55
CA ASN A 647 5.27 25.36 -4.67
C ASN A 647 6.03 25.36 -3.35
N GLN A 648 5.33 25.54 -2.24
CA GLN A 648 5.93 25.44 -0.91
C GLN A 648 6.38 24.02 -0.61
N LEU A 649 5.50 23.03 -0.81
CA LEU A 649 5.81 21.61 -0.60
C LEU A 649 6.93 21.11 -1.53
N LYS A 650 6.96 21.57 -2.79
CA LYS A 650 8.06 21.24 -3.72
C LYS A 650 9.41 21.80 -3.27
N ARG A 651 9.43 23.01 -2.71
CA ARG A 651 10.66 23.59 -2.13
C ARG A 651 11.14 22.85 -0.88
N GLU A 652 10.21 22.28 -0.11
CA GLU A 652 10.51 21.48 1.08
C GLU A 652 11.08 20.09 0.72
N ILE A 653 10.81 19.58 -0.48
CA ILE A 653 11.43 18.35 -1.01
C ILE A 653 12.81 18.64 -1.63
N GLU A 654 13.00 19.85 -2.20
CA GLU A 654 14.23 20.24 -2.91
C GLU A 654 15.32 20.80 -1.98
N GLY A 655 15.03 21.07 -0.71
CA GLY A 655 15.95 21.63 0.29
C GLY A 655 16.32 20.67 1.37
#